data_165160b968869af1cf154159f267999f
#
_entry.id   165160b968869af1cf154159f267999f
#
_cell.length_a   1.000
_cell.length_b   1.000
_cell.length_c   1.000
_cell.angle_alpha   90.00
_cell.angle_beta   90.00
_cell.angle_gamma   90.00
#
_symmetry.space_group_name_H-M   'P 1'
#
loop_
_entity.id
_entity.type
_entity.pdbx_description
1 polymer ?
#
loop_
_entity_poly.entity_id
_entity_poly.type
_entity_poly.pdbx_seq_one_letter_code
_entity_poly.pdbx_strand_id
1 'polypeptide(L)'
;MTSRGVAVLLLSAAVATSGRAAADVALIPAADGQLGAWLVKGPLPKTRAIEQADRASVHDRYRVVHARDGAIDLDRALAAGQKAGATALLGGTLELEHDLDGVLLASIDGAARLLVDGRQVWEKTARSLRGGGWDTIPLTLPRGSHSLLLWLEHPGTWWALELRLLDARRLLPPTGARLVLAGTTDSDGERLTRALVGVRLEPGAGPEGFTPKLTVTFPRGAPLAAPVPIRARVSAGGAHHELSLGQLPLGPAGVAPFEATLPRLDPAALGSAPSLEVELRLGALTQKLTAALSVTAPPLLARAAQARAGLAARREPLVDVASVAATLESEADAVARAAPGAEARLGELLAELDAGRDPLARPGLVTFARRALVDGEPDPTLLHIPARYVPKGDQRFPLVVVLHGLNGTPRSIMEAFLDSKARTPSVDGFVLAPHAHGNAFYRGPGELEVMAAVKWALDTYPIDPARVSISGVSMGGTGTGHLGLWYADRFSAAAPLCGYHSYFVRRDTKGRPLRPWETERMHHWSPASFAERGRNLPLWVAHGTKDFPLENSRVLVDRYRALGYAMTDEWPDTGHDVWTKAYAGARLFPWLARARLDPGKAHVTVKTDSLRFGKLHWVAVQALSTPGKAGTLDADASVSPVRVKTDGIDAFELERGPRLPKSGAVQIEVDGALLSFADGEPLRAKKHAGGWAKGAAEPRGKRAGLEGPIRDVFLEPLVFSFGTGDPRTTRANREVATALSRRHGPEVGYRVVADTELDEATLKNHSVVAVGTRRDHALLTQIAAKLPIRDDGTALVAGPHRFASPGTGAIFIHPNPAAPTRYVVVVTAVDAAGIWRALSLPQLLPDFLIYDDHLGPAAAEIVLGRDARALAGGFFGWDWQLPAEIADPEAGPR
;
A
#
# COMPACT_ATOMS: atom_id res chain seq x y z
N MET A 1 46.41 -35.91 -0.98
CA MET A 1 47.74 -35.54 -1.44
C MET A 1 47.62 -34.44 -2.46
N THR A 2 48.42 -33.41 -2.28
CA THR A 2 48.65 -32.20 -3.08
C THR A 2 47.54 -31.16 -3.14
N SER A 3 47.62 -30.30 -2.13
CA SER A 3 47.15 -28.93 -2.14
C SER A 3 47.76 -28.14 -3.30
N ARG A 4 46.99 -27.65 -4.23
CA ARG A 4 47.41 -26.54 -5.12
C ARG A 4 46.78 -25.27 -4.60
N GLY A 5 47.61 -24.42 -3.96
CA GLY A 5 47.25 -23.09 -3.58
C GLY A 5 46.91 -22.27 -4.85
N VAL A 6 45.73 -21.67 -4.84
CA VAL A 6 45.32 -20.65 -5.80
C VAL A 6 45.90 -19.34 -5.35
N ALA A 7 46.87 -18.85 -6.13
CA ALA A 7 47.44 -17.51 -5.90
C ALA A 7 46.37 -16.44 -6.20
N VAL A 8 46.01 -15.72 -5.14
CA VAL A 8 45.21 -14.49 -5.25
C VAL A 8 46.09 -13.43 -5.89
N LEU A 9 45.80 -13.04 -7.12
CA LEU A 9 46.37 -11.87 -7.75
C LEU A 9 45.72 -10.61 -7.19
N LEU A 10 46.43 -10.00 -6.24
CA LEU A 10 46.14 -8.65 -5.75
C LEU A 10 46.05 -7.67 -6.95
N LEU A 11 44.92 -7.02 -7.09
CA LEU A 11 44.74 -5.82 -7.92
C LEU A 11 45.42 -4.63 -7.24
N SER A 12 46.71 -4.72 -7.06
CA SER A 12 47.59 -3.61 -6.71
C SER A 12 48.93 -3.77 -7.41
N ALA A 13 49.01 -3.26 -8.63
CA ALA A 13 50.34 -2.94 -9.19
C ALA A 13 50.21 -1.94 -10.34
N ALA A 14 50.57 -0.74 -10.05
CA ALA A 14 51.43 0.15 -10.80
C ALA A 14 51.25 0.14 -12.33
N VAL A 15 50.56 1.19 -12.80
CA VAL A 15 50.93 1.81 -14.07
C VAL A 15 51.53 3.18 -13.75
N ALA A 16 52.83 3.22 -13.60
CA ALA A 16 53.57 4.45 -13.67
C ALA A 16 53.90 4.70 -15.15
N THR A 17 53.11 5.57 -15.81
CA THR A 17 53.56 6.31 -16.99
C THR A 17 52.83 7.66 -16.98
N SER A 18 53.62 8.70 -16.87
CA SER A 18 53.45 10.12 -17.10
C SER A 18 52.18 10.54 -17.88
N GLY A 19 51.20 10.98 -17.15
CA GLY A 19 49.99 11.66 -17.53
C GLY A 19 49.13 11.72 -16.26
N ARG A 20 48.54 12.84 -15.92
CA ARG A 20 47.63 12.95 -14.77
C ARG A 20 46.70 11.74 -14.77
N ALA A 21 46.92 10.80 -13.87
CA ALA A 21 46.06 9.64 -13.70
C ALA A 21 44.69 10.20 -13.28
N ALA A 22 43.67 10.01 -14.09
CA ALA A 22 42.29 10.28 -13.71
C ALA A 22 42.02 9.43 -12.46
N ALA A 23 41.56 10.05 -11.40
CA ALA A 23 41.22 9.33 -10.18
C ALA A 23 39.96 8.49 -10.43
N ASP A 24 40.02 7.21 -10.09
CA ASP A 24 38.89 6.33 -10.13
C ASP A 24 37.70 6.93 -9.37
N VAL A 25 36.49 6.79 -9.92
CA VAL A 25 35.27 7.32 -9.26
C VAL A 25 34.98 6.53 -8.00
N ALA A 26 34.97 7.18 -6.87
CA ALA A 26 34.56 6.65 -5.58
C ALA A 26 33.09 7.07 -5.26
N LEU A 27 32.23 6.09 -5.05
CA LEU A 27 30.83 6.31 -4.74
C LEU A 27 30.59 6.22 -3.22
N ILE A 28 30.14 7.31 -2.61
CA ILE A 28 29.68 7.32 -1.22
C ILE A 28 28.25 6.75 -1.19
N PRO A 29 27.92 5.79 -0.28
CA PRO A 29 26.57 5.27 -0.15
C PRO A 29 25.54 6.38 0.12
N ALA A 30 24.32 6.21 -0.38
CA ALA A 30 23.20 7.07 -0.04
C ALA A 30 22.89 7.01 1.47
N ALA A 31 22.06 7.92 1.95
CA ALA A 31 21.67 7.96 3.36
C ALA A 31 21.00 6.67 3.86
N ASP A 32 20.42 5.86 2.99
CA ASP A 32 19.83 4.54 3.26
C ASP A 32 20.79 3.37 2.94
N GLY A 33 22.05 3.67 2.64
CA GLY A 33 23.07 2.68 2.29
C GLY A 33 23.09 2.28 0.82
N GLN A 34 22.24 2.83 -0.04
CA GLN A 34 22.19 2.41 -1.45
C GLN A 34 23.48 2.72 -2.19
N LEU A 35 23.95 1.70 -2.95
CA LEU A 35 25.07 1.74 -3.88
C LEU A 35 24.52 1.76 -5.30
N GLY A 36 24.27 2.96 -5.82
CA GLY A 36 23.51 3.17 -7.05
C GLY A 36 24.28 3.11 -8.35
N ALA A 37 25.59 2.80 -8.35
CA ALA A 37 26.35 2.62 -9.58
C ALA A 37 27.40 1.51 -9.44
N TRP A 38 27.65 0.78 -10.54
CA TRP A 38 28.52 -0.38 -10.58
C TRP A 38 29.21 -0.50 -11.94
N LEU A 39 30.35 -1.18 -11.97
CA LEU A 39 30.94 -1.68 -13.20
C LEU A 39 30.21 -2.94 -13.64
N VAL A 40 29.66 -2.98 -14.84
CA VAL A 40 28.85 -4.10 -15.33
C VAL A 40 29.43 -4.68 -16.63
N LYS A 41 29.54 -6.00 -16.67
CA LYS A 41 29.94 -6.76 -17.86
C LYS A 41 28.86 -7.77 -18.23
N GLY A 42 28.42 -7.75 -19.49
CA GLY A 42 27.36 -8.65 -19.95
C GLY A 42 26.65 -8.09 -21.20
N PRO A 43 25.64 -8.78 -21.76
CA PRO A 43 25.21 -10.12 -21.35
C PRO A 43 26.25 -11.19 -21.77
N LEU A 44 26.45 -12.19 -20.90
CA LEU A 44 27.33 -13.32 -21.12
C LEU A 44 26.51 -14.60 -21.32
N PRO A 45 27.01 -15.58 -22.13
CA PRO A 45 26.34 -16.89 -22.23
C PRO A 45 26.34 -17.66 -20.90
N LYS A 46 25.29 -18.42 -20.65
CA LYS A 46 25.11 -19.23 -19.43
C LYS A 46 26.28 -20.20 -19.13
N THR A 47 27.00 -20.64 -20.15
CA THR A 47 28.07 -21.67 -20.07
C THR A 47 29.43 -21.13 -19.58
N ARG A 48 29.57 -19.83 -19.37
CA ARG A 48 30.80 -19.27 -18.78
C ARG A 48 30.68 -19.33 -17.26
N ALA A 49 31.23 -20.39 -16.68
CA ALA A 49 31.34 -20.50 -15.23
C ALA A 49 32.11 -19.31 -14.63
N ILE A 50 31.78 -18.93 -13.40
CA ILE A 50 32.44 -17.89 -12.60
C ILE A 50 33.97 -18.07 -12.60
N GLU A 51 34.43 -19.31 -12.57
CA GLU A 51 35.85 -19.68 -12.62
C GLU A 51 36.60 -19.23 -13.89
N GLN A 52 35.88 -18.98 -14.98
CA GLN A 52 36.46 -18.38 -16.20
C GLN A 52 36.39 -16.83 -16.21
N ALA A 53 35.54 -16.24 -15.39
CA ALA A 53 35.47 -14.79 -15.19
C ALA A 53 36.69 -14.25 -14.42
N ASP A 54 37.23 -15.07 -13.51
CA ASP A 54 38.43 -14.75 -12.72
C ASP A 54 39.73 -14.66 -13.56
N ARG A 55 39.76 -15.23 -14.77
CA ARG A 55 40.94 -15.31 -15.63
C ARG A 55 40.97 -14.29 -16.78
N ALA A 56 39.84 -13.68 -17.08
CA ALA A 56 39.79 -12.61 -18.07
C ALA A 56 39.94 -11.27 -17.36
N SER A 57 41.04 -10.57 -17.59
CA SER A 57 41.36 -9.26 -17.05
C SER A 57 40.12 -8.38 -16.89
N VAL A 58 39.89 -7.91 -15.69
CA VAL A 58 38.76 -7.05 -15.28
C VAL A 58 38.69 -5.77 -16.15
N HIS A 59 39.77 -5.43 -16.88
CA HIS A 59 39.95 -4.19 -17.61
C HIS A 59 39.30 -4.12 -19.00
N ASP A 60 38.92 -5.24 -19.63
CA ASP A 60 38.33 -5.21 -20.96
C ASP A 60 36.79 -5.35 -20.93
N ARG A 61 36.09 -4.21 -21.20
CA ARG A 61 34.64 -4.14 -21.52
C ARG A 61 33.66 -4.07 -20.35
N TYR A 62 34.04 -3.50 -19.22
CA TYR A 62 33.04 -3.08 -18.22
C TYR A 62 32.42 -1.73 -18.61
N ARG A 63 31.13 -1.58 -18.31
CA ARG A 63 30.40 -0.32 -18.47
C ARG A 63 30.00 0.18 -17.09
N VAL A 64 30.12 1.48 -16.86
CA VAL A 64 29.52 2.11 -15.68
C VAL A 64 28.01 2.18 -15.86
N VAL A 65 27.28 1.50 -15.01
CA VAL A 65 25.81 1.48 -14.98
C VAL A 65 25.33 2.08 -13.69
N HIS A 66 24.26 2.84 -13.74
CA HIS A 66 23.68 3.49 -12.56
C HIS A 66 22.18 3.18 -12.40
N ALA A 67 21.72 3.23 -11.16
CA ALA A 67 20.33 3.02 -10.81
C ALA A 67 19.43 4.14 -11.37
N ARG A 68 18.25 3.74 -11.83
CA ARG A 68 17.13 4.62 -12.19
C ARG A 68 15.88 4.13 -11.44
N ASP A 69 15.05 5.06 -10.99
CA ASP A 69 13.79 4.73 -10.28
C ASP A 69 13.96 3.67 -9.17
N GLY A 70 15.05 3.73 -8.42
CA GLY A 70 15.36 2.85 -7.29
C GLY A 70 16.20 1.62 -7.61
N ALA A 71 16.32 1.17 -8.86
CA ALA A 71 17.03 -0.05 -9.21
C ALA A 71 17.99 0.12 -10.40
N ILE A 72 18.97 -0.76 -10.49
CA ILE A 72 19.81 -0.93 -11.69
C ILE A 72 19.08 -1.88 -12.64
N ASP A 73 18.60 -1.35 -13.75
CA ASP A 73 17.92 -2.08 -14.82
C ASP A 73 18.97 -2.68 -15.77
N LEU A 74 19.26 -3.97 -15.65
CA LEU A 74 20.24 -4.68 -16.46
C LEU A 74 19.71 -5.00 -17.87
N ASP A 75 18.41 -5.19 -18.06
CA ASP A 75 17.83 -5.40 -19.39
C ASP A 75 18.12 -4.20 -20.28
N ARG A 76 17.89 -3.00 -19.75
CA ARG A 76 18.17 -1.74 -20.44
C ARG A 76 19.66 -1.48 -20.59
N ALA A 77 20.43 -1.68 -19.52
CA ALA A 77 21.86 -1.38 -19.49
C ALA A 77 22.66 -2.24 -20.45
N LEU A 78 22.28 -3.51 -20.60
CA LEU A 78 22.98 -4.50 -21.42
C LEU A 78 22.29 -4.77 -22.76
N ALA A 79 21.14 -4.17 -23.03
CA ALA A 79 20.30 -4.48 -24.19
C ALA A 79 20.03 -6.00 -24.34
N ALA A 80 19.87 -6.69 -23.19
CA ALA A 80 19.82 -8.14 -23.14
C ALA A 80 18.50 -8.70 -23.69
N GLY A 81 17.43 -7.90 -23.69
CA GLY A 81 16.09 -8.38 -23.93
C GLY A 81 15.70 -9.44 -22.87
N GLN A 82 14.49 -9.95 -22.90
CA GLN A 82 14.05 -10.97 -21.92
C GLN A 82 14.60 -12.38 -22.22
N LYS A 83 15.92 -12.53 -22.30
CA LYS A 83 16.59 -13.80 -22.60
C LYS A 83 16.95 -14.55 -21.31
N ALA A 84 16.08 -15.44 -20.87
CA ALA A 84 16.35 -16.32 -19.73
C ALA A 84 17.72 -17.02 -19.85
N GLY A 85 18.50 -17.02 -18.75
CA GLY A 85 19.79 -17.66 -18.68
C GLY A 85 20.97 -16.85 -19.21
N ALA A 86 20.78 -15.61 -19.68
CA ALA A 86 21.89 -14.68 -19.86
C ALA A 86 22.50 -14.34 -18.48
N THR A 87 23.80 -14.02 -18.45
CA THR A 87 24.47 -13.68 -17.17
C THR A 87 25.13 -12.31 -17.23
N ALA A 88 25.28 -11.67 -16.08
CA ALA A 88 26.04 -10.43 -15.90
C ALA A 88 26.97 -10.53 -14.69
N LEU A 89 28.05 -9.76 -14.75
CA LEU A 89 28.97 -9.56 -13.65
C LEU A 89 28.94 -8.10 -13.24
N LEU A 90 28.77 -7.83 -11.95
CA LEU A 90 28.92 -6.50 -11.37
C LEU A 90 30.13 -6.48 -10.49
N GLY A 91 31.01 -5.50 -10.68
CA GLY A 91 32.25 -5.39 -9.93
C GLY A 91 32.46 -3.99 -9.34
N GLY A 92 33.17 -3.95 -8.23
CA GLY A 92 33.65 -2.73 -7.58
C GLY A 92 34.59 -3.08 -6.44
N THR A 93 35.33 -2.09 -5.95
CA THR A 93 36.21 -2.24 -4.79
C THR A 93 35.60 -1.48 -3.62
N LEU A 94 35.29 -2.17 -2.55
CA LEU A 94 34.83 -1.54 -1.31
C LEU A 94 36.06 -1.11 -0.50
N GLU A 95 36.22 0.18 -0.32
CA GLU A 95 37.24 0.77 0.56
C GLU A 95 36.63 1.09 1.92
N LEU A 96 37.27 0.62 2.98
CA LEU A 96 36.84 0.77 4.36
C LEU A 96 37.93 1.48 5.19
N GLU A 97 37.58 2.61 5.82
CA GLU A 97 38.46 3.31 6.76
C GLU A 97 38.53 2.60 8.13
N HIS A 98 37.49 1.79 8.44
CA HIS A 98 37.35 1.05 9.69
C HIS A 98 36.91 -0.37 9.40
N ASP A 99 37.08 -1.29 10.37
CA ASP A 99 36.54 -2.65 10.30
C ASP A 99 35.02 -2.57 10.15
N LEU A 100 34.47 -3.37 9.25
CA LEU A 100 33.04 -3.47 8.98
C LEU A 100 32.48 -4.76 9.62
N ASP A 101 31.56 -4.59 10.55
CA ASP A 101 30.57 -5.60 10.92
C ASP A 101 29.26 -5.15 10.28
N GLY A 102 29.02 -5.61 9.05
CA GLY A 102 28.03 -5.03 8.16
C GLY A 102 27.04 -6.05 7.58
N VAL A 103 26.08 -5.50 6.90
CA VAL A 103 25.09 -6.27 6.13
C VAL A 103 24.93 -5.64 4.76
N LEU A 104 25.03 -6.47 3.71
CA LEU A 104 24.61 -6.08 2.37
C LEU A 104 23.17 -6.54 2.17
N LEU A 105 22.26 -5.60 2.05
CA LEU A 105 20.90 -5.87 1.65
C LEU A 105 20.85 -5.92 0.13
N ALA A 106 20.36 -7.01 -0.43
CA ALA A 106 20.29 -7.22 -1.86
C ALA A 106 18.86 -7.55 -2.31
N SER A 107 18.29 -6.71 -3.16
CA SER A 107 17.05 -7.02 -3.88
C SER A 107 17.42 -7.38 -5.31
N ILE A 108 17.36 -8.66 -5.66
CA ILE A 108 17.88 -9.20 -6.93
C ILE A 108 16.85 -10.11 -7.56
N ASP A 109 16.52 -9.84 -8.82
CA ASP A 109 15.71 -10.71 -9.64
C ASP A 109 16.61 -11.78 -10.29
N GLY A 110 16.29 -13.06 -10.05
CA GLY A 110 17.02 -14.21 -10.58
C GLY A 110 18.02 -14.85 -9.62
N ALA A 111 18.80 -15.81 -10.13
CA ALA A 111 19.87 -16.43 -9.37
C ALA A 111 21.08 -15.49 -9.27
N ALA A 112 21.77 -15.52 -8.14
CA ALA A 112 22.88 -14.63 -7.88
C ALA A 112 23.96 -15.28 -7.00
N ARG A 113 25.20 -14.82 -7.12
CA ARG A 113 26.31 -15.18 -6.23
C ARG A 113 27.14 -13.94 -5.93
N LEU A 114 27.52 -13.76 -4.66
CA LEU A 114 28.42 -12.72 -4.23
C LEU A 114 29.78 -13.33 -3.86
N LEU A 115 30.83 -12.80 -4.45
CA LEU A 115 32.20 -13.08 -4.06
C LEU A 115 32.80 -11.82 -3.44
N VAL A 116 33.51 -12.00 -2.34
CA VAL A 116 34.33 -10.99 -1.69
C VAL A 116 35.76 -11.50 -1.65
N ASP A 117 36.69 -10.73 -2.17
CA ASP A 117 38.12 -11.11 -2.29
C ASP A 117 38.30 -12.50 -2.94
N GLY A 118 37.51 -12.77 -3.99
CA GLY A 118 37.52 -14.02 -4.73
C GLY A 118 36.89 -15.23 -4.00
N ARG A 119 36.35 -15.06 -2.80
CA ARG A 119 35.64 -16.12 -2.05
C ARG A 119 34.15 -15.93 -2.14
N GLN A 120 33.39 -16.98 -2.46
CA GLN A 120 31.94 -16.95 -2.43
C GLN A 120 31.45 -16.83 -0.97
N VAL A 121 30.76 -15.74 -0.68
CA VAL A 121 30.19 -15.47 0.66
C VAL A 121 28.67 -15.66 0.70
N TRP A 122 28.02 -15.66 -0.47
CA TRP A 122 26.57 -15.82 -0.55
C TRP A 122 26.13 -16.34 -1.92
N GLU A 123 25.01 -17.10 -1.95
CA GLU A 123 24.38 -17.61 -3.15
C GLU A 123 22.85 -17.63 -3.03
N LYS A 124 22.17 -17.23 -4.10
CA LYS A 124 20.74 -17.33 -4.29
C LYS A 124 20.47 -18.22 -5.51
N THR A 125 19.86 -19.37 -5.32
CA THR A 125 19.55 -20.33 -6.38
C THR A 125 18.13 -20.18 -6.92
N ALA A 126 17.21 -19.60 -6.15
CA ALA A 126 15.81 -19.46 -6.50
C ALA A 126 15.58 -18.33 -7.52
N ARG A 127 14.75 -18.58 -8.54
CA ARG A 127 14.23 -17.56 -9.44
C ARG A 127 13.09 -16.82 -8.75
N SER A 128 13.37 -15.71 -8.07
CA SER A 128 12.30 -14.85 -7.58
C SER A 128 11.67 -14.10 -8.75
N LEU A 129 10.34 -14.00 -8.73
CA LEU A 129 9.59 -13.15 -9.64
C LEU A 129 9.60 -11.70 -9.11
N ARG A 130 9.37 -10.76 -10.01
CA ARG A 130 9.34 -9.31 -9.84
C ARG A 130 8.82 -8.83 -8.48
N GLY A 131 9.61 -7.97 -7.82
CA GLY A 131 9.25 -7.38 -6.54
C GLY A 131 9.63 -8.20 -5.31
N GLY A 132 10.57 -9.13 -5.46
CA GLY A 132 11.15 -9.89 -4.35
C GLY A 132 11.74 -8.97 -3.28
N GLY A 133 11.69 -9.41 -2.03
CA GLY A 133 12.21 -8.70 -0.89
C GLY A 133 13.74 -8.58 -0.88
N TRP A 134 14.25 -8.22 0.26
CA TRP A 134 15.67 -8.02 0.49
C TRP A 134 16.33 -9.28 1.04
N ASP A 135 17.32 -9.80 0.34
CA ASP A 135 18.25 -10.79 0.90
C ASP A 135 19.22 -10.07 1.84
N THR A 136 19.46 -10.64 2.99
CA THR A 136 20.36 -10.09 4.01
C THR A 136 21.67 -10.88 4.00
N ILE A 137 22.76 -10.24 3.59
CA ILE A 137 24.08 -10.88 3.44
C ILE A 137 25.02 -10.32 4.50
N PRO A 138 25.35 -11.07 5.57
CA PRO A 138 26.33 -10.61 6.56
C PRO A 138 27.71 -10.44 5.94
N LEU A 139 28.38 -9.32 6.23
CA LEU A 139 29.73 -9.00 5.78
C LEU A 139 30.58 -8.55 6.97
N THR A 140 31.53 -9.36 7.40
CA THR A 140 32.55 -8.95 8.37
C THR A 140 33.87 -8.80 7.64
N LEU A 141 34.31 -7.55 7.48
CA LEU A 141 35.49 -7.20 6.69
C LEU A 141 36.43 -6.31 7.53
N PRO A 142 37.72 -6.55 7.52
CA PRO A 142 38.66 -5.62 8.15
C PRO A 142 38.74 -4.33 7.36
N ARG A 143 39.27 -3.28 7.96
CA ARG A 143 39.62 -2.05 7.26
C ARG A 143 40.55 -2.37 6.07
N GLY A 144 40.35 -1.66 4.96
CA GLY A 144 41.14 -1.86 3.74
C GLY A 144 40.30 -1.90 2.49
N SER A 145 40.90 -2.46 1.43
CA SER A 145 40.25 -2.58 0.13
C SER A 145 39.79 -4.02 -0.12
N HIS A 146 38.52 -4.19 -0.43
CA HIS A 146 37.90 -5.49 -0.68
C HIS A 146 37.24 -5.54 -2.05
N SER A 147 37.56 -6.53 -2.85
CA SER A 147 36.92 -6.72 -4.15
C SER A 147 35.51 -7.32 -3.96
N LEU A 148 34.52 -6.68 -4.54
CA LEU A 148 33.16 -7.19 -4.62
C LEU A 148 32.87 -7.62 -6.06
N LEU A 149 32.44 -8.88 -6.25
CA LEU A 149 32.00 -9.39 -7.54
C LEU A 149 30.64 -10.08 -7.37
N LEU A 150 29.64 -9.55 -8.03
CA LEU A 150 28.29 -10.13 -8.03
C LEU A 150 28.01 -10.74 -9.40
N TRP A 151 27.73 -12.03 -9.41
CA TRP A 151 27.28 -12.75 -10.59
C TRP A 151 25.76 -12.88 -10.56
N LEU A 152 25.09 -12.61 -11.70
CA LEU A 152 23.64 -12.60 -11.84
C LEU A 152 23.21 -13.41 -13.05
N GLU A 153 22.13 -14.21 -12.91
CA GLU A 153 21.47 -14.88 -14.02
C GLU A 153 20.11 -14.25 -14.31
N HIS A 154 19.84 -13.98 -15.58
CA HIS A 154 18.58 -13.39 -16.05
C HIS A 154 17.42 -14.36 -15.81
N PRO A 155 16.35 -13.96 -15.08
CA PRO A 155 15.24 -14.85 -14.72
C PRO A 155 14.26 -15.15 -15.86
N GLY A 156 14.37 -14.49 -17.01
CA GLY A 156 13.45 -14.61 -18.15
C GLY A 156 12.28 -13.64 -18.10
N THR A 157 12.31 -12.70 -17.14
CA THR A 157 11.29 -11.65 -16.98
C THR A 157 11.99 -10.28 -16.90
N TRP A 158 11.84 -9.58 -15.78
CA TRP A 158 12.56 -8.36 -15.48
C TRP A 158 13.91 -8.69 -14.85
N TRP A 159 14.97 -7.93 -15.19
CA TRP A 159 16.31 -8.14 -14.66
C TRP A 159 16.85 -6.86 -14.04
N ALA A 160 16.63 -6.72 -12.76
CA ALA A 160 17.05 -5.56 -12.00
C ALA A 160 17.63 -5.95 -10.64
N LEU A 161 18.36 -5.02 -10.05
CA LEU A 161 18.89 -5.18 -8.70
C LEU A 161 18.97 -3.84 -7.97
N GLU A 162 18.90 -3.94 -6.66
CA GLU A 162 19.21 -2.87 -5.72
C GLU A 162 20.11 -3.41 -4.62
N LEU A 163 21.13 -2.66 -4.25
CA LEU A 163 22.09 -3.05 -3.21
C LEU A 163 22.25 -1.93 -2.19
N ARG A 164 22.25 -2.28 -0.90
CA ARG A 164 22.48 -1.33 0.19
C ARG A 164 23.51 -1.90 1.15
N LEU A 165 24.53 -1.14 1.49
CA LEU A 165 25.55 -1.50 2.47
C LEU A 165 25.28 -0.77 3.78
N LEU A 166 25.14 -1.52 4.85
CA LEU A 166 24.79 -1.00 6.16
C LEU A 166 25.72 -1.59 7.23
N ASP A 167 26.02 -0.84 8.28
CA ASP A 167 26.57 -1.37 9.52
C ASP A 167 25.52 -2.25 10.21
N ALA A 168 25.88 -3.47 10.60
CA ALA A 168 24.92 -4.46 11.13
C ALA A 168 24.29 -4.04 12.45
N ARG A 169 24.97 -3.20 13.26
CA ARG A 169 24.47 -2.77 14.57
C ARG A 169 23.62 -1.49 14.48
N ARG A 170 23.99 -0.58 13.54
CA ARG A 170 23.36 0.74 13.43
C ARG A 170 22.33 0.79 12.32
N LEU A 171 22.42 -0.10 11.33
CA LEU A 171 21.69 -0.11 10.06
C LEU A 171 21.78 1.25 9.34
N LEU A 172 22.94 1.89 9.47
CA LEU A 172 23.34 3.10 8.76
C LEU A 172 24.45 2.76 7.77
N PRO A 173 24.64 3.55 6.72
CA PRO A 173 25.83 3.40 5.88
C PRO A 173 27.09 3.38 6.75
N PRO A 174 28.04 2.45 6.49
CA PRO A 174 29.28 2.41 7.28
C PRO A 174 30.06 3.71 7.13
N THR A 175 30.54 4.25 8.23
CA THR A 175 31.40 5.44 8.23
C THR A 175 32.70 5.17 7.46
N GLY A 176 33.03 6.03 6.51
CA GLY A 176 34.26 5.93 5.69
C GLY A 176 34.24 4.78 4.67
N ALA A 177 33.07 4.20 4.38
CA ALA A 177 32.92 3.22 3.31
C ALA A 177 32.73 3.92 1.95
N ARG A 178 33.44 3.43 0.92
CA ARG A 178 33.32 3.93 -0.46
C ARG A 178 33.36 2.75 -1.41
N LEU A 179 32.53 2.78 -2.46
CA LEU A 179 32.61 1.85 -3.58
C LEU A 179 33.42 2.50 -4.71
N VAL A 180 34.61 2.00 -4.97
CA VAL A 180 35.52 2.51 -6.03
C VAL A 180 35.21 1.73 -7.31
N LEU A 181 34.97 2.48 -8.38
CA LEU A 181 34.76 1.99 -9.74
C LEU A 181 36.06 2.14 -10.52
N ALA A 182 36.91 1.12 -10.48
CA ALA A 182 38.23 1.14 -11.08
C ALA A 182 38.20 1.34 -12.61
N GLY A 183 39.18 2.12 -13.17
CA GLY A 183 39.28 2.41 -14.61
C GLY A 183 38.23 3.41 -15.11
N THR A 184 37.57 4.15 -14.24
CA THR A 184 36.66 5.25 -14.61
C THR A 184 37.42 6.56 -14.80
N THR A 185 36.75 7.54 -15.42
CA THR A 185 37.32 8.86 -15.73
C THR A 185 36.57 9.98 -15.01
N ASP A 186 37.17 11.20 -14.99
CA ASP A 186 36.45 12.39 -14.50
C ASP A 186 35.12 12.61 -15.23
N SER A 187 35.06 12.34 -16.52
CA SER A 187 33.83 12.39 -17.32
C SER A 187 32.80 11.38 -16.86
N ASP A 188 33.18 10.19 -16.38
CA ASP A 188 32.30 9.23 -15.77
C ASP A 188 31.76 9.76 -14.44
N GLY A 189 32.60 10.42 -13.64
CA GLY A 189 32.22 11.08 -12.38
C GLY A 189 31.17 12.16 -12.59
N GLU A 190 31.36 13.05 -13.57
CA GLU A 190 30.37 14.08 -13.93
C GLU A 190 29.05 13.47 -14.41
N ARG A 191 29.12 12.46 -15.29
CA ARG A 191 27.94 11.75 -15.79
C ARG A 191 27.18 11.07 -14.67
N LEU A 192 27.85 10.41 -13.73
CA LEU A 192 27.25 9.79 -12.56
C LEU A 192 26.65 10.83 -11.62
N THR A 193 27.33 11.94 -11.35
CA THR A 193 26.80 13.03 -10.55
C THR A 193 25.46 13.52 -11.13
N ARG A 194 25.44 13.78 -12.43
CA ARG A 194 24.21 14.18 -13.15
C ARG A 194 23.11 13.14 -13.09
N ALA A 195 23.46 11.85 -13.15
CA ALA A 195 22.50 10.76 -13.17
C ALA A 195 21.93 10.40 -11.78
N LEU A 196 22.71 10.62 -10.72
CA LEU A 196 22.35 10.24 -9.35
C LEU A 196 21.79 11.40 -8.54
N VAL A 197 22.04 12.67 -8.96
CA VAL A 197 21.46 13.83 -8.30
C VAL A 197 19.98 13.96 -8.63
N GLY A 198 19.17 14.11 -7.58
CA GLY A 198 17.78 14.53 -7.67
C GLY A 198 17.68 16.01 -7.30
N VAL A 199 17.16 16.84 -8.18
CA VAL A 199 16.93 18.25 -7.89
C VAL A 199 15.47 18.58 -8.13
N ARG A 200 14.85 19.20 -7.13
CA ARG A 200 13.47 19.63 -7.17
C ARG A 200 13.39 21.12 -6.84
N LEU A 201 12.70 21.85 -7.70
CA LEU A 201 12.39 23.26 -7.49
C LEU A 201 10.87 23.40 -7.40
N GLU A 202 10.41 23.85 -6.24
CA GLU A 202 8.99 24.10 -5.99
C GLU A 202 8.76 25.61 -5.95
N PRO A 203 7.79 26.15 -6.70
CA PRO A 203 7.48 27.58 -6.69
C PRO A 203 7.02 28.11 -5.33
N GLY A 204 6.33 27.28 -4.54
CA GLY A 204 5.86 27.65 -3.22
C GLY A 204 4.86 28.81 -3.26
N ALA A 205 3.85 28.76 -4.16
CA ALA A 205 2.82 29.79 -4.25
C ALA A 205 2.00 29.84 -2.96
N GLY A 206 1.77 31.04 -2.49
CA GLY A 206 0.95 31.32 -1.30
C GLY A 206 0.14 32.60 -1.48
N PRO A 207 -0.78 32.94 -0.56
CA PRO A 207 -1.62 34.14 -0.64
C PRO A 207 -0.86 35.46 -0.81
N GLU A 208 0.38 35.50 -0.31
CA GLU A 208 1.20 36.70 -0.28
C GLU A 208 2.32 36.72 -1.32
N GLY A 209 2.40 35.71 -2.22
CA GLY A 209 3.46 35.60 -3.24
C GLY A 209 4.09 34.23 -3.28
N PHE A 210 5.33 34.15 -3.75
CA PHE A 210 6.05 32.88 -3.92
C PHE A 210 7.19 32.76 -2.91
N THR A 211 7.30 31.58 -2.29
CA THR A 211 8.42 31.22 -1.43
C THR A 211 9.07 29.95 -1.98
N PRO A 212 9.95 30.06 -3.01
CA PRO A 212 10.43 28.88 -3.69
C PRO A 212 11.33 28.03 -2.79
N LYS A 213 11.26 26.69 -2.97
CA LYS A 213 12.12 25.73 -2.28
C LYS A 213 12.92 24.94 -3.26
N LEU A 214 14.21 24.79 -2.99
CA LEU A 214 15.15 23.98 -3.72
C LEU A 214 15.55 22.78 -2.85
N THR A 215 15.33 21.57 -3.36
CA THR A 215 15.77 20.34 -2.71
C THR A 215 16.80 19.65 -3.59
N VAL A 216 17.97 19.28 -3.02
CA VAL A 216 19.03 18.51 -3.67
C VAL A 216 19.22 17.21 -2.91
N THR A 217 19.12 16.09 -3.60
CA THR A 217 19.23 14.75 -3.02
C THR A 217 20.15 13.87 -3.84
N PHE A 218 20.76 12.89 -3.19
CA PHE A 218 21.42 11.78 -3.86
C PHE A 218 20.84 10.46 -3.35
N PRO A 219 19.66 10.11 -3.79
CA PRO A 219 18.90 8.98 -3.23
C PRO A 219 19.57 7.63 -3.48
N ARG A 220 20.61 7.57 -4.31
CA ARG A 220 21.27 6.32 -4.74
C ARG A 220 22.80 6.35 -4.56
N GLY A 221 23.27 7.27 -3.70
CA GLY A 221 24.70 7.51 -3.49
C GLY A 221 25.25 8.64 -4.33
N ALA A 222 26.39 9.15 -3.90
CA ALA A 222 27.03 10.33 -4.50
C ALA A 222 28.46 10.04 -4.92
N PRO A 223 28.85 10.30 -6.18
CA PRO A 223 30.25 10.19 -6.65
C PRO A 223 31.02 11.45 -6.26
N LEU A 224 31.08 11.78 -4.96
CA LEU A 224 31.69 13.00 -4.42
C LEU A 224 32.76 12.63 -3.41
N ALA A 225 33.95 13.12 -3.63
CA ALA A 225 35.11 12.84 -2.78
C ALA A 225 35.23 13.77 -1.55
N ALA A 226 34.53 14.90 -1.53
CA ALA A 226 34.60 15.91 -0.48
C ALA A 226 33.27 16.70 -0.39
N PRO A 227 33.02 17.43 0.72
CA PRO A 227 31.90 18.36 0.79
C PRO A 227 31.92 19.35 -0.37
N VAL A 228 30.80 19.47 -1.08
CA VAL A 228 30.67 20.30 -2.28
C VAL A 228 29.85 21.53 -1.97
N PRO A 229 30.38 22.76 -2.24
CA PRO A 229 29.58 23.96 -2.06
C PRO A 229 28.42 23.99 -3.06
N ILE A 230 27.23 24.34 -2.56
CA ILE A 230 26.04 24.54 -3.35
C ILE A 230 25.86 26.04 -3.60
N ARG A 231 25.86 26.42 -4.86
CA ARG A 231 25.58 27.79 -5.29
C ARG A 231 24.38 27.79 -6.22
N ALA A 232 23.54 28.81 -6.12
CA ALA A 232 22.41 28.97 -7.01
C ALA A 232 22.41 30.45 -7.52
N ARG A 233 22.16 30.60 -8.83
CA ARG A 233 21.76 31.87 -9.40
C ARG A 233 20.25 31.82 -9.60
N VAL A 234 19.52 32.68 -8.92
CA VAL A 234 18.07 32.83 -9.02
C VAL A 234 17.77 34.01 -9.92
N SER A 235 16.94 33.79 -10.92
CA SER A 235 16.52 34.82 -11.86
C SER A 235 14.99 34.85 -11.93
N ALA A 236 14.38 36.00 -11.65
CA ALA A 236 12.92 36.18 -11.76
C ALA A 236 12.63 37.67 -12.07
N GLY A 237 11.70 37.95 -13.00
CA GLY A 237 11.27 39.32 -13.34
C GLY A 237 12.42 40.25 -13.80
N GLY A 238 13.48 39.70 -14.38
CA GLY A 238 14.68 40.45 -14.79
C GLY A 238 15.69 40.71 -13.67
N ALA A 239 15.41 40.40 -12.43
CA ALA A 239 16.35 40.44 -11.32
C ALA A 239 17.17 39.15 -11.23
N HIS A 240 18.43 39.27 -10.83
CA HIS A 240 19.33 38.14 -10.65
C HIS A 240 19.96 38.18 -9.24
N HIS A 241 19.93 37.06 -8.55
CA HIS A 241 20.54 36.91 -7.22
C HIS A 241 21.50 35.72 -7.20
N GLU A 242 22.75 35.94 -6.86
CA GLU A 242 23.71 34.85 -6.56
C GLU A 242 23.57 34.48 -5.08
N LEU A 243 23.36 33.20 -4.84
CA LEU A 243 23.17 32.67 -3.50
C LEU A 243 24.21 31.59 -3.20
N SER A 244 24.90 31.72 -2.08
CA SER A 244 25.64 30.61 -1.48
C SER A 244 24.73 29.90 -0.52
N LEU A 245 24.29 28.69 -0.89
CA LEU A 245 23.31 27.94 -0.12
C LEU A 245 23.93 27.04 0.96
N GLY A 246 25.28 27.03 1.06
CA GLY A 246 26.02 26.19 1.98
C GLY A 246 26.78 25.07 1.29
N GLN A 247 27.01 23.98 2.00
CA GLN A 247 27.66 22.77 1.47
C GLN A 247 26.67 21.59 1.51
N LEU A 248 26.81 20.72 0.53
CA LEU A 248 26.07 19.45 0.56
C LEU A 248 26.50 18.68 1.82
N PRO A 249 25.57 18.26 2.69
CA PRO A 249 25.89 17.58 3.94
C PRO A 249 26.36 16.16 3.65
N LEU A 250 27.67 16.00 3.53
CA LEU A 250 28.36 14.71 3.49
C LEU A 250 28.65 14.30 4.94
N GLY A 251 27.77 13.51 5.52
CA GLY A 251 27.96 12.98 6.87
C GLY A 251 28.70 11.64 6.87
N PRO A 252 29.20 11.20 8.03
CA PRO A 252 29.80 9.88 8.17
C PRO A 252 28.81 8.74 7.86
N ALA A 253 27.52 9.04 7.76
CA ALA A 253 26.45 8.10 7.48
C ALA A 253 25.81 8.30 6.08
N GLY A 254 26.58 8.76 5.10
CA GLY A 254 26.09 8.98 3.73
C GLY A 254 25.71 10.44 3.43
N VAL A 255 25.02 10.65 2.31
CA VAL A 255 24.62 11.99 1.83
C VAL A 255 23.19 12.28 2.25
N ALA A 256 23.01 13.25 3.15
CA ALA A 256 21.68 13.71 3.54
C ALA A 256 21.03 14.61 2.48
N PRO A 257 19.69 14.70 2.39
CA PRO A 257 19.03 15.73 1.57
C PRO A 257 19.45 17.13 2.00
N PHE A 258 19.63 17.99 1.01
CA PHE A 258 19.85 19.41 1.23
C PHE A 258 18.60 20.17 0.81
N GLU A 259 18.09 21.02 1.71
CA GLU A 259 16.93 21.87 1.44
C GLU A 259 17.28 23.35 1.69
N ALA A 260 16.87 24.19 0.76
CA ALA A 260 17.02 25.63 0.89
C ALA A 260 15.72 26.34 0.49
N THR A 261 15.29 27.28 1.32
CA THR A 261 14.28 28.25 0.95
C THR A 261 14.95 29.39 0.21
N LEU A 262 14.48 29.67 -1.00
CA LEU A 262 14.97 30.76 -1.82
C LEU A 262 14.30 32.10 -1.41
N PRO A 263 14.84 33.24 -1.84
CA PRO A 263 14.22 34.53 -1.56
C PRO A 263 12.77 34.59 -2.01
N ARG A 264 11.94 35.23 -1.20
CA ARG A 264 10.52 35.47 -1.53
C ARG A 264 10.42 36.33 -2.78
N LEU A 265 9.51 35.97 -3.67
CA LEU A 265 9.24 36.71 -4.90
C LEU A 265 7.86 37.38 -4.79
N ASP A 266 7.85 38.69 -5.03
CA ASP A 266 6.61 39.47 -5.10
C ASP A 266 6.00 39.33 -6.50
N PRO A 267 4.73 38.91 -6.62
CA PRO A 267 4.05 38.82 -7.91
C PRO A 267 4.06 40.12 -8.71
N ALA A 268 4.01 41.27 -8.04
CA ALA A 268 4.01 42.57 -8.70
C ALA A 268 5.34 42.89 -9.39
N ALA A 269 6.44 42.26 -8.97
CA ALA A 269 7.76 42.47 -9.53
C ALA A 269 8.09 41.51 -10.71
N LEU A 270 7.21 40.56 -11.03
CA LEU A 270 7.52 39.44 -11.94
C LEU A 270 7.24 39.70 -13.43
N GLY A 271 6.56 40.80 -13.80
CA GLY A 271 6.24 41.10 -15.21
C GLY A 271 5.20 40.18 -15.85
N SER A 272 5.10 40.22 -17.19
CA SER A 272 4.01 39.56 -17.94
C SER A 272 4.21 38.07 -18.26
N ALA A 273 5.43 37.55 -18.14
CA ALA A 273 5.74 36.14 -18.37
C ALA A 273 6.71 35.63 -17.29
N PRO A 274 6.23 35.51 -16.06
CA PRO A 274 7.10 35.22 -14.93
C PRO A 274 7.59 33.78 -14.95
N SER A 275 8.91 33.61 -14.90
CA SER A 275 9.56 32.34 -14.68
C SER A 275 10.60 32.48 -13.59
N LEU A 276 10.72 31.44 -12.79
CA LEU A 276 11.81 31.27 -11.85
C LEU A 276 12.86 30.39 -12.50
N GLU A 277 14.03 30.92 -12.74
CA GLU A 277 15.17 30.17 -13.20
C GLU A 277 16.19 30.02 -12.09
N VAL A 278 16.64 28.80 -11.86
CA VAL A 278 17.69 28.49 -10.88
C VAL A 278 18.82 27.75 -11.60
N GLU A 279 19.99 28.38 -11.68
CA GLU A 279 21.21 27.71 -12.11
C GLU A 279 21.91 27.16 -10.87
N LEU A 280 21.81 25.85 -10.67
CA LEU A 280 22.46 25.15 -9.58
C LEU A 280 23.85 24.71 -9.97
N ARG A 281 24.86 25.00 -9.13
CA ARG A 281 26.23 24.54 -9.31
C ARG A 281 26.63 23.62 -8.15
N LEU A 282 27.03 22.41 -8.51
CA LEU A 282 27.52 21.36 -7.61
C LEU A 282 28.92 20.93 -8.10
N GLY A 283 29.96 21.51 -7.57
CA GLY A 283 31.33 21.29 -8.10
C GLY A 283 31.40 21.67 -9.57
N ALA A 284 31.83 20.75 -10.42
CA ALA A 284 31.88 20.92 -11.88
C ALA A 284 30.49 20.83 -12.56
N LEU A 285 29.47 20.26 -11.89
CA LEU A 285 28.12 20.11 -12.43
C LEU A 285 27.36 21.42 -12.36
N THR A 286 26.89 21.89 -13.52
CA THR A 286 25.91 22.99 -13.61
C THR A 286 24.58 22.44 -14.13
N GLN A 287 23.49 22.72 -13.45
CA GLN A 287 22.14 22.32 -13.83
C GLN A 287 21.21 23.54 -13.81
N LYS A 288 20.47 23.75 -14.89
CA LYS A 288 19.43 24.77 -14.98
C LYS A 288 18.08 24.15 -14.69
N LEU A 289 17.33 24.81 -13.82
CA LEU A 289 15.99 24.47 -13.42
C LEU A 289 15.10 25.66 -13.76
N THR A 290 13.92 25.40 -14.29
CA THR A 290 12.94 26.44 -14.59
C THR A 290 11.59 26.02 -14.01
N ALA A 291 10.95 26.93 -13.30
CA ALA A 291 9.58 26.78 -12.85
C ALA A 291 8.76 27.94 -13.39
N ALA A 292 7.65 27.66 -14.05
CA ALA A 292 6.68 28.67 -14.45
C ALA A 292 6.00 29.21 -13.17
N LEU A 293 5.84 30.52 -13.08
CA LEU A 293 5.12 31.19 -12.00
C LEU A 293 3.81 31.75 -12.57
N SER A 294 2.73 31.57 -11.88
CA SER A 294 1.44 32.18 -12.28
C SER A 294 1.12 33.33 -11.37
N VAL A 295 1.15 34.54 -11.87
CA VAL A 295 0.83 35.76 -11.08
C VAL A 295 -0.62 35.79 -10.61
N THR A 296 -1.50 34.97 -11.18
CA THR A 296 -2.90 34.82 -10.77
C THR A 296 -3.05 33.87 -9.59
N ALA A 297 -2.07 33.03 -9.31
CA ALA A 297 -2.16 32.05 -8.23
C ALA A 297 -2.24 32.71 -6.82
N PRO A 298 -1.37 33.65 -6.41
CA PRO A 298 -1.45 34.25 -5.07
C PRO A 298 -2.79 34.93 -4.75
N PRO A 299 -3.37 35.82 -5.60
CA PRO A 299 -4.65 36.43 -5.30
C PRO A 299 -5.80 35.41 -5.31
N LEU A 300 -5.70 34.35 -6.13
CA LEU A 300 -6.68 33.27 -6.16
C LEU A 300 -6.66 32.45 -4.86
N LEU A 301 -5.47 32.14 -4.35
CA LEU A 301 -5.29 31.47 -3.05
C LEU A 301 -5.79 32.31 -1.87
N ALA A 302 -5.56 33.62 -1.89
CA ALA A 302 -6.09 34.53 -0.88
C ALA A 302 -7.64 34.53 -0.87
N ARG A 303 -8.26 34.61 -2.06
CA ARG A 303 -9.73 34.50 -2.20
C ARG A 303 -10.24 33.13 -1.72
N ALA A 304 -9.57 32.04 -2.02
CA ALA A 304 -9.95 30.71 -1.56
C ALA A 304 -9.91 30.60 -0.01
N ALA A 305 -8.88 31.13 0.62
CA ALA A 305 -8.77 31.19 2.08
C ALA A 305 -9.92 32.04 2.71
N GLN A 306 -10.22 33.19 2.13
CA GLN A 306 -11.33 34.03 2.56
C GLN A 306 -12.69 33.36 2.34
N ALA A 307 -12.92 32.73 1.19
CA ALA A 307 -14.15 32.01 0.89
C ALA A 307 -14.36 30.88 1.91
N ARG A 308 -13.29 30.09 2.19
CA ARG A 308 -13.36 29.01 3.16
C ARG A 308 -13.71 29.48 4.56
N ALA A 309 -13.10 30.59 5.03
CA ALA A 309 -13.43 31.18 6.33
C ALA A 309 -14.88 31.70 6.41
N GLY A 310 -15.43 32.14 5.29
CA GLY A 310 -16.80 32.69 5.21
C GLY A 310 -17.91 31.63 5.01
N LEU A 311 -17.59 30.35 4.78
CA LEU A 311 -18.61 29.34 4.43
C LEU A 311 -19.72 29.21 5.48
N ALA A 312 -19.38 29.20 6.75
CA ALA A 312 -20.35 29.03 7.85
C ALA A 312 -21.28 30.24 8.04
N ALA A 313 -20.89 31.40 7.55
CA ALA A 313 -21.65 32.67 7.66
C ALA A 313 -22.50 32.95 6.41
N ARG A 314 -22.56 32.05 5.44
CA ARG A 314 -23.34 32.24 4.20
C ARG A 314 -24.84 32.37 4.50
N ARG A 315 -25.50 33.30 3.80
CA ARG A 315 -26.94 33.50 3.87
C ARG A 315 -27.73 32.31 3.28
N GLU A 316 -27.24 31.78 2.17
CA GLU A 316 -27.81 30.59 1.53
C GLU A 316 -27.04 29.35 2.03
N PRO A 317 -27.72 28.38 2.67
CA PRO A 317 -27.08 27.20 3.18
C PRO A 317 -26.59 26.30 2.03
N LEU A 318 -25.36 25.81 2.17
CA LEU A 318 -24.80 24.82 1.26
C LEU A 318 -25.36 23.41 1.59
N VAL A 319 -25.41 22.54 0.59
CA VAL A 319 -25.79 21.14 0.74
C VAL A 319 -24.83 20.42 1.70
N ASP A 320 -23.52 20.66 1.55
CA ASP A 320 -22.52 20.20 2.50
C ASP A 320 -21.33 21.17 2.60
N VAL A 321 -21.29 21.92 3.68
CA VAL A 321 -20.23 22.90 3.98
C VAL A 321 -18.86 22.23 4.09
N ALA A 322 -18.79 21.03 4.70
CA ALA A 322 -17.52 20.34 4.94
C ALA A 322 -16.86 19.90 3.62
N SER A 323 -17.64 19.37 2.69
CA SER A 323 -17.13 18.98 1.35
C SER A 323 -16.73 20.18 0.52
N VAL A 324 -17.47 21.31 0.58
CA VAL A 324 -17.06 22.54 -0.10
C VAL A 324 -15.75 23.09 0.48
N ALA A 325 -15.59 23.07 1.80
CA ALA A 325 -14.35 23.48 2.46
C ALA A 325 -13.15 22.59 2.06
N ALA A 326 -13.34 21.28 2.05
CA ALA A 326 -12.31 20.32 1.61
C ALA A 326 -11.95 20.48 0.12
N THR A 327 -12.95 20.81 -0.72
CA THR A 327 -12.73 21.08 -2.15
C THR A 327 -11.90 22.36 -2.35
N LEU A 328 -12.24 23.46 -1.66
CA LEU A 328 -11.45 24.69 -1.69
C LEU A 328 -10.00 24.45 -1.27
N GLU A 329 -9.78 23.65 -0.24
CA GLU A 329 -8.45 23.28 0.23
C GLU A 329 -7.70 22.44 -0.82
N SER A 330 -8.30 21.38 -1.34
CA SER A 330 -7.71 20.50 -2.36
C SER A 330 -7.33 21.27 -3.64
N GLU A 331 -8.20 22.15 -4.13
CA GLU A 331 -7.91 22.95 -5.33
C GLU A 331 -6.88 24.07 -5.03
N ALA A 332 -6.89 24.66 -3.85
CA ALA A 332 -5.87 25.61 -3.43
C ALA A 332 -4.48 24.93 -3.37
N ASP A 333 -4.39 23.76 -2.79
CA ASP A 333 -3.15 22.95 -2.78
C ASP A 333 -2.70 22.56 -4.19
N ALA A 334 -3.62 22.24 -5.08
CA ALA A 334 -3.31 21.95 -6.48
C ALA A 334 -2.75 23.20 -7.20
N VAL A 335 -3.31 24.40 -6.93
CA VAL A 335 -2.78 25.68 -7.44
C VAL A 335 -1.38 25.96 -6.86
N ALA A 336 -1.19 25.75 -5.54
CA ALA A 336 0.10 25.96 -4.89
C ALA A 336 1.21 25.05 -5.47
N ARG A 337 0.85 23.85 -5.93
CA ARG A 337 1.75 22.92 -6.62
C ARG A 337 1.85 23.12 -8.14
N ALA A 338 1.20 24.15 -8.69
CA ALA A 338 1.12 24.42 -10.12
C ALA A 338 0.55 23.26 -10.94
N ALA A 339 -0.43 22.53 -10.41
CA ALA A 339 -1.04 21.41 -11.09
C ALA A 339 -1.85 21.89 -12.33
N PRO A 340 -1.78 21.18 -13.47
CA PRO A 340 -2.45 21.60 -14.70
C PRO A 340 -3.97 21.86 -14.51
N GLY A 341 -4.43 23.03 -14.93
CA GLY A 341 -5.84 23.43 -14.87
C GLY A 341 -6.40 23.74 -13.47
N ALA A 342 -5.59 23.70 -12.41
CA ALA A 342 -6.03 23.92 -11.04
C ALA A 342 -6.57 25.37 -10.83
N GLU A 343 -5.91 26.36 -11.41
CA GLU A 343 -6.37 27.76 -11.31
C GLU A 343 -7.77 27.97 -11.94
N ALA A 344 -8.02 27.35 -13.07
CA ALA A 344 -9.34 27.42 -13.72
C ALA A 344 -10.41 26.77 -12.83
N ARG A 345 -10.15 25.57 -12.29
CA ARG A 345 -11.11 24.88 -11.42
C ARG A 345 -11.37 25.65 -10.11
N LEU A 346 -10.32 26.16 -9.47
CA LEU A 346 -10.48 26.99 -8.27
C LEU A 346 -11.23 28.29 -8.58
N GLY A 347 -10.92 28.92 -9.73
CA GLY A 347 -11.61 30.14 -10.21
C GLY A 347 -13.11 29.91 -10.44
N GLU A 348 -13.47 28.78 -11.09
CA GLU A 348 -14.87 28.39 -11.30
C GLU A 348 -15.60 28.15 -9.98
N LEU A 349 -14.96 27.40 -9.05
CA LEU A 349 -15.53 27.15 -7.72
C LEU A 349 -15.80 28.46 -6.95
N LEU A 350 -14.85 29.37 -6.96
CA LEU A 350 -15.00 30.68 -6.29
C LEU A 350 -16.10 31.53 -6.97
N ALA A 351 -16.19 31.52 -8.30
CA ALA A 351 -17.24 32.24 -9.03
C ALA A 351 -18.64 31.71 -8.70
N GLU A 352 -18.81 30.40 -8.55
CA GLU A 352 -20.07 29.81 -8.07
C GLU A 352 -20.43 30.30 -6.66
N LEU A 353 -19.45 30.26 -5.75
CA LEU A 353 -19.65 30.72 -4.38
C LEU A 353 -19.94 32.22 -4.28
N ASP A 354 -19.24 33.07 -5.06
CA ASP A 354 -19.47 34.54 -5.08
C ASP A 354 -20.85 34.88 -5.64
N ALA A 355 -21.35 34.06 -6.61
CA ALA A 355 -22.69 34.18 -7.17
C ALA A 355 -23.81 33.67 -6.23
N GLY A 356 -23.48 33.25 -5.01
CA GLY A 356 -24.44 32.70 -4.04
C GLY A 356 -24.85 31.27 -4.35
N ARG A 357 -24.30 30.61 -5.38
CA ARG A 357 -24.69 29.27 -5.80
C ARG A 357 -23.95 28.20 -4.97
N ASP A 358 -24.60 27.05 -4.81
CA ASP A 358 -24.01 25.87 -4.19
C ASP A 358 -23.40 24.96 -5.28
N PRO A 359 -22.07 24.78 -5.31
CA PRO A 359 -21.42 23.94 -6.31
C PRO A 359 -21.87 22.48 -6.29
N LEU A 360 -22.37 21.99 -5.13
CA LEU A 360 -22.86 20.62 -4.97
C LEU A 360 -24.36 20.46 -5.27
N ALA A 361 -25.08 21.53 -5.60
CA ALA A 361 -26.52 21.47 -5.87
C ALA A 361 -26.88 21.52 -7.37
N ARG A 362 -25.91 21.78 -8.25
CA ARG A 362 -26.21 21.94 -9.69
C ARG A 362 -26.25 20.62 -10.44
N PRO A 363 -27.22 20.40 -11.34
CA PRO A 363 -27.21 19.24 -12.24
C PRO A 363 -25.95 19.16 -13.10
N GLY A 364 -25.57 17.94 -13.44
CA GLY A 364 -24.39 17.64 -14.26
C GLY A 364 -23.23 17.01 -13.47
N LEU A 365 -22.03 17.10 -14.03
CA LEU A 365 -20.84 16.51 -13.40
C LEU A 365 -20.19 17.53 -12.45
N VAL A 366 -20.01 17.13 -11.21
CA VAL A 366 -19.39 17.91 -10.14
C VAL A 366 -18.17 17.18 -9.61
N THR A 367 -17.03 17.89 -9.59
CA THR A 367 -15.80 17.42 -8.92
C THR A 367 -15.73 18.09 -7.56
N PHE A 368 -15.49 17.33 -6.52
CA PHE A 368 -15.36 17.84 -5.14
C PHE A 368 -14.45 16.91 -4.32
N ALA A 369 -14.10 17.33 -3.12
CA ALA A 369 -13.36 16.53 -2.17
C ALA A 369 -14.14 16.33 -0.88
N ARG A 370 -13.95 15.21 -0.22
CA ARG A 370 -14.42 14.92 1.13
C ARG A 370 -13.22 14.68 2.04
N ARG A 371 -13.38 14.87 3.33
CA ARG A 371 -12.37 14.44 4.29
C ARG A 371 -12.35 12.92 4.37
N ALA A 372 -11.23 12.32 4.07
CA ALA A 372 -11.02 10.89 4.22
C ALA A 372 -11.07 10.49 5.71
N LEU A 373 -11.61 9.30 5.99
CA LEU A 373 -11.79 8.81 7.36
C LEU A 373 -10.47 8.40 8.03
N VAL A 374 -9.51 7.94 7.23
CA VAL A 374 -8.29 7.31 7.77
C VAL A 374 -7.14 8.29 8.01
N ASP A 375 -7.04 9.37 7.24
CA ASP A 375 -5.95 10.34 7.30
C ASP A 375 -6.42 11.80 7.43
N GLY A 376 -7.71 12.05 7.23
CA GLY A 376 -8.29 13.40 7.29
C GLY A 376 -7.98 14.28 6.08
N GLU A 377 -7.25 13.75 5.08
CA GLU A 377 -6.90 14.50 3.87
C GLU A 377 -8.10 14.63 2.92
N PRO A 378 -8.13 15.66 2.05
CA PRO A 378 -9.16 15.77 1.01
C PRO A 378 -9.08 14.62 0.01
N ASP A 379 -10.10 13.73 -0.06
CA ASP A 379 -10.21 12.63 -1.03
C ASP A 379 -11.08 13.05 -2.22
N PRO A 380 -10.52 13.14 -3.45
CA PRO A 380 -11.26 13.58 -4.63
C PRO A 380 -12.40 12.63 -4.98
N THR A 381 -13.54 13.19 -5.30
CA THR A 381 -14.74 12.43 -5.67
C THR A 381 -15.45 13.14 -6.84
N LEU A 382 -15.99 12.35 -7.79
CA LEU A 382 -16.87 12.87 -8.82
C LEU A 382 -18.30 12.41 -8.57
N LEU A 383 -19.24 13.34 -8.78
CA LEU A 383 -20.66 13.07 -8.69
C LEU A 383 -21.37 13.59 -9.97
N HIS A 384 -22.14 12.73 -10.61
CA HIS A 384 -23.12 13.14 -11.57
C HIS A 384 -24.46 13.36 -10.88
N ILE A 385 -25.00 14.57 -10.98
CA ILE A 385 -26.30 14.97 -10.46
C ILE A 385 -27.32 15.02 -11.59
N PRO A 386 -28.43 14.25 -11.50
CA PRO A 386 -29.39 14.16 -12.59
C PRO A 386 -30.08 15.50 -12.91
N ALA A 387 -30.41 15.76 -14.18
CA ALA A 387 -30.99 17.03 -14.63
C ALA A 387 -32.31 17.38 -13.94
N ARG A 388 -33.06 16.38 -13.48
CA ARG A 388 -34.33 16.56 -12.77
C ARG A 388 -34.18 16.78 -11.26
N TYR A 389 -32.97 16.78 -10.76
CA TYR A 389 -32.72 17.07 -9.34
C TYR A 389 -33.11 18.50 -9.01
N VAL A 390 -33.95 18.63 -7.97
CA VAL A 390 -34.28 19.90 -7.37
C VAL A 390 -33.94 19.82 -5.88
N PRO A 391 -33.12 20.75 -5.33
CA PRO A 391 -32.86 20.80 -3.90
C PRO A 391 -34.16 20.84 -3.09
N LYS A 392 -34.27 20.00 -2.06
CA LYS A 392 -35.49 19.85 -1.21
C LYS A 392 -36.73 19.34 -1.94
N GLY A 393 -36.58 18.76 -3.14
CA GLY A 393 -37.66 18.11 -3.85
C GLY A 393 -37.99 16.73 -3.27
N ASP A 394 -39.26 16.27 -3.47
CA ASP A 394 -39.73 14.99 -2.93
C ASP A 394 -39.32 13.76 -3.77
N GLN A 395 -38.76 13.98 -4.95
CA GLN A 395 -38.38 12.90 -5.85
C GLN A 395 -37.19 12.12 -5.31
N ARG A 396 -37.29 10.78 -5.33
CA ARG A 396 -36.17 9.88 -4.99
C ARG A 396 -35.51 9.28 -6.22
N PHE A 397 -34.18 9.27 -6.22
CA PHE A 397 -33.35 8.82 -7.34
C PHE A 397 -32.56 7.56 -7.03
N PRO A 398 -32.21 6.74 -8.04
CA PRO A 398 -31.19 5.69 -7.87
C PRO A 398 -29.79 6.31 -7.73
N LEU A 399 -28.89 5.55 -7.10
CA LEU A 399 -27.46 5.81 -7.05
C LEU A 399 -26.71 4.63 -7.70
N VAL A 400 -25.79 4.95 -8.61
CA VAL A 400 -24.81 3.99 -9.12
C VAL A 400 -23.41 4.42 -8.67
N VAL A 401 -22.74 3.56 -7.92
CA VAL A 401 -21.34 3.74 -7.55
C VAL A 401 -20.45 3.13 -8.62
N VAL A 402 -19.48 3.87 -9.14
CA VAL A 402 -18.56 3.37 -10.18
C VAL A 402 -17.12 3.45 -9.72
N LEU A 403 -16.39 2.33 -9.83
CA LEU A 403 -15.05 2.15 -9.31
C LEU A 403 -14.02 2.07 -10.46
N HIS A 404 -12.98 2.92 -10.40
CA HIS A 404 -11.93 2.98 -11.42
C HIS A 404 -10.97 1.79 -11.38
N GLY A 405 -10.27 1.55 -12.49
CA GLY A 405 -9.21 0.55 -12.61
C GLY A 405 -7.88 1.01 -11.99
N LEU A 406 -6.89 0.12 -12.02
CA LEU A 406 -5.53 0.43 -11.55
C LEU A 406 -4.95 1.65 -12.30
N ASN A 407 -4.35 2.59 -11.58
CA ASN A 407 -3.86 3.87 -12.08
C ASN A 407 -4.94 4.77 -12.73
N GLY A 408 -6.22 4.42 -12.56
CA GLY A 408 -7.35 5.23 -12.98
C GLY A 408 -7.70 6.32 -11.97
N THR A 409 -8.65 7.15 -12.34
CA THR A 409 -9.15 8.25 -11.52
C THR A 409 -10.68 8.24 -11.50
N PRO A 410 -11.33 8.93 -10.55
CA PRO A 410 -12.78 9.16 -10.59
C PRO A 410 -13.26 9.70 -11.95
N ARG A 411 -12.50 10.59 -12.58
CA ARG A 411 -12.82 11.15 -13.88
C ARG A 411 -12.78 10.10 -14.98
N SER A 412 -11.73 9.28 -15.04
CA SER A 412 -11.58 8.28 -16.11
C SER A 412 -12.69 7.24 -16.12
N ILE A 413 -13.14 6.79 -14.93
CA ILE A 413 -14.26 5.83 -14.85
C ILE A 413 -15.60 6.52 -15.11
N MET A 414 -15.78 7.76 -14.66
CA MET A 414 -17.00 8.51 -14.91
C MET A 414 -17.18 8.76 -16.41
N GLU A 415 -16.13 9.17 -17.11
CA GLU A 415 -16.15 9.36 -18.57
C GLU A 415 -16.44 8.06 -19.32
N ALA A 416 -15.84 6.94 -18.89
CA ALA A 416 -16.11 5.63 -19.47
C ALA A 416 -17.56 5.20 -19.26
N PHE A 417 -18.14 5.47 -18.07
CA PHE A 417 -19.50 5.08 -17.71
C PHE A 417 -20.58 5.94 -18.39
N LEU A 418 -20.33 7.25 -18.51
CA LEU A 418 -21.34 8.21 -19.02
C LEU A 418 -21.33 8.39 -20.54
N ASP A 419 -20.46 7.71 -21.29
CA ASP A 419 -20.20 7.86 -22.72
C ASP A 419 -19.75 9.29 -23.10
N SER A 420 -18.48 9.46 -23.40
CA SER A 420 -17.82 10.74 -23.71
C SER A 420 -18.38 11.48 -24.97
N LYS A 421 -19.18 10.82 -25.77
CA LYS A 421 -19.80 11.42 -26.99
C LYS A 421 -21.14 12.08 -26.73
N ALA A 422 -21.84 11.64 -25.67
CA ALA A 422 -23.06 12.29 -25.21
C ALA A 422 -22.73 13.16 -23.99
N ARG A 423 -22.51 14.44 -24.16
CA ARG A 423 -22.30 15.41 -23.09
C ARG A 423 -23.44 15.50 -22.05
N THR A 424 -24.51 14.80 -22.26
CA THR A 424 -25.63 14.61 -21.35
C THR A 424 -25.84 13.10 -21.19
N PRO A 425 -25.52 12.53 -20.03
CA PRO A 425 -25.82 11.12 -19.79
C PRO A 425 -27.33 10.90 -19.84
N SER A 426 -27.75 9.82 -20.50
CA SER A 426 -29.14 9.32 -20.40
C SER A 426 -29.40 8.71 -19.02
N VAL A 427 -28.62 9.07 -18.01
CA VAL A 427 -28.64 8.54 -16.65
C VAL A 427 -29.58 9.40 -15.81
N ASP A 428 -30.78 8.92 -15.61
CA ASP A 428 -31.75 9.54 -14.70
C ASP A 428 -31.55 9.09 -13.26
N GLY A 429 -30.38 9.41 -12.72
CA GLY A 429 -29.97 9.07 -11.37
C GLY A 429 -28.60 9.67 -11.00
N PHE A 430 -28.23 9.53 -9.77
CA PHE A 430 -26.90 9.91 -9.30
C PHE A 430 -25.87 8.85 -9.70
N VAL A 431 -24.68 9.29 -10.10
CA VAL A 431 -23.52 8.41 -10.29
C VAL A 431 -22.35 8.96 -9.48
N LEU A 432 -21.80 8.12 -8.61
CA LEU A 432 -20.74 8.48 -7.68
C LEU A 432 -19.47 7.72 -8.01
N ALA A 433 -18.37 8.43 -8.22
CA ALA A 433 -17.05 7.86 -8.45
C ALA A 433 -16.08 8.36 -7.36
N PRO A 434 -15.88 7.62 -6.27
CA PRO A 434 -14.89 7.95 -5.26
C PRO A 434 -13.48 7.59 -5.75
N HIS A 435 -12.47 8.36 -5.31
CA HIS A 435 -11.06 8.04 -5.55
C HIS A 435 -10.58 6.89 -4.65
N ALA A 436 -11.06 6.89 -3.41
CA ALA A 436 -10.84 5.81 -2.45
C ALA A 436 -9.35 5.43 -2.28
N HIS A 437 -8.50 6.45 -2.13
CA HIS A 437 -7.04 6.30 -2.03
C HIS A 437 -6.39 5.57 -3.23
N GLY A 438 -6.90 5.80 -4.43
CA GLY A 438 -6.28 5.36 -5.68
C GLY A 438 -6.13 3.83 -5.78
N ASN A 439 -4.90 3.34 -5.76
CA ASN A 439 -4.58 1.92 -5.97
C ASN A 439 -4.74 1.02 -4.72
N ALA A 440 -5.58 1.39 -3.76
CA ALA A 440 -5.85 0.60 -2.55
C ALA A 440 -6.69 -0.67 -2.78
N PHE A 441 -7.04 -1.01 -4.02
CA PHE A 441 -7.85 -2.18 -4.40
C PHE A 441 -9.24 -2.23 -3.75
N TYR A 442 -9.75 -1.08 -3.29
CA TYR A 442 -11.04 -0.97 -2.60
C TYR A 442 -11.12 -1.89 -1.39
N ARG A 443 -10.05 -1.97 -0.62
CA ARG A 443 -9.91 -2.77 0.61
C ARG A 443 -9.27 -1.93 1.70
N GLY A 444 -9.56 -2.25 2.97
CA GLY A 444 -9.08 -1.44 4.08
C GLY A 444 -9.47 0.04 3.91
N PRO A 445 -8.50 0.99 3.79
CA PRO A 445 -8.83 2.41 3.65
C PRO A 445 -9.73 2.69 2.44
N GLY A 446 -9.45 2.07 1.27
CA GLY A 446 -10.27 2.23 0.08
C GLY A 446 -11.71 1.73 0.25
N GLU A 447 -11.92 0.64 0.98
CA GLU A 447 -13.25 0.14 1.34
C GLU A 447 -14.01 1.12 2.23
N LEU A 448 -13.36 1.64 3.26
CA LEU A 448 -13.95 2.63 4.16
C LEU A 448 -14.39 3.88 3.41
N GLU A 449 -13.55 4.38 2.50
CA GLU A 449 -13.85 5.60 1.74
C GLU A 449 -15.01 5.42 0.75
N VAL A 450 -15.11 4.26 0.06
CA VAL A 450 -16.28 3.98 -0.78
C VAL A 450 -17.55 3.95 0.05
N MET A 451 -17.56 3.24 1.18
CA MET A 451 -18.75 3.13 2.03
C MET A 451 -19.10 4.48 2.70
N ALA A 452 -18.10 5.28 3.06
CA ALA A 452 -18.31 6.65 3.56
C ALA A 452 -18.89 7.56 2.47
N ALA A 453 -18.41 7.44 1.21
CA ALA A 453 -18.97 8.19 0.09
C ALA A 453 -20.43 7.82 -0.20
N VAL A 454 -20.76 6.53 -0.14
CA VAL A 454 -22.15 6.05 -0.29
C VAL A 454 -23.03 6.61 0.83
N LYS A 455 -22.56 6.51 2.08
CA LYS A 455 -23.32 7.08 3.22
C LYS A 455 -23.52 8.58 3.07
N TRP A 456 -22.46 9.32 2.73
CA TRP A 456 -22.53 10.75 2.49
C TRP A 456 -23.56 11.10 1.40
N ALA A 457 -23.57 10.37 0.28
CA ALA A 457 -24.52 10.62 -0.80
C ALA A 457 -25.98 10.36 -0.38
N LEU A 458 -26.21 9.30 0.43
CA LEU A 458 -27.53 9.00 0.98
C LEU A 458 -28.02 10.03 2.01
N ASP A 459 -27.13 10.59 2.81
CA ASP A 459 -27.45 11.61 3.81
C ASP A 459 -27.67 12.99 3.16
N THR A 460 -27.02 13.25 2.03
CA THR A 460 -26.94 14.56 1.39
C THR A 460 -28.02 14.78 0.32
N TYR A 461 -28.35 13.74 -0.44
CA TYR A 461 -29.25 13.82 -1.58
C TYR A 461 -30.50 12.95 -1.43
N PRO A 462 -31.59 13.26 -2.16
CA PRO A 462 -32.82 12.47 -2.15
C PRO A 462 -32.64 11.14 -2.90
N ILE A 463 -31.69 10.32 -2.47
CA ILE A 463 -31.45 8.98 -3.03
C ILE A 463 -32.36 7.97 -2.34
N ASP A 464 -32.90 7.02 -3.11
CA ASP A 464 -33.62 5.87 -2.58
C ASP A 464 -32.62 4.82 -2.07
N PRO A 465 -32.53 4.58 -0.75
CA PRO A 465 -31.56 3.62 -0.20
C PRO A 465 -31.78 2.19 -0.69
N ALA A 466 -32.97 1.87 -1.22
CA ALA A 466 -33.23 0.59 -1.84
C ALA A 466 -32.75 0.50 -3.30
N ARG A 467 -32.22 1.56 -3.86
CA ARG A 467 -31.80 1.64 -5.27
C ARG A 467 -30.34 2.11 -5.39
N VAL A 468 -29.49 1.57 -4.53
CA VAL A 468 -28.03 1.80 -4.59
C VAL A 468 -27.37 0.58 -5.21
N SER A 469 -26.67 0.77 -6.32
CA SER A 469 -25.96 -0.29 -7.03
C SER A 469 -24.49 0.07 -7.25
N ILE A 470 -23.67 -0.94 -7.59
CA ILE A 470 -22.23 -0.76 -7.72
C ILE A 470 -21.70 -1.42 -8.99
N SER A 471 -20.79 -0.75 -9.69
CA SER A 471 -20.05 -1.29 -10.84
C SER A 471 -18.60 -0.82 -10.81
N GLY A 472 -17.73 -1.49 -11.55
CA GLY A 472 -16.32 -1.07 -11.69
C GLY A 472 -15.55 -1.95 -12.64
N VAL A 473 -14.39 -1.47 -13.05
CA VAL A 473 -13.59 -2.09 -14.11
C VAL A 473 -12.22 -2.53 -13.56
N SER A 474 -11.71 -3.70 -13.97
CA SER A 474 -10.37 -4.17 -13.62
C SER A 474 -10.18 -4.23 -12.09
N MET A 475 -9.29 -3.43 -11.51
CA MET A 475 -9.19 -3.26 -10.05
C MET A 475 -10.54 -2.87 -9.44
N GLY A 476 -11.29 -1.95 -10.06
CA GLY A 476 -12.65 -1.59 -9.64
C GLY A 476 -13.66 -2.73 -9.80
N GLY A 477 -13.46 -3.62 -10.78
CA GLY A 477 -14.25 -4.84 -10.93
C GLY A 477 -14.00 -5.81 -9.76
N THR A 478 -12.74 -5.95 -9.33
CA THR A 478 -12.38 -6.69 -8.11
C THR A 478 -13.02 -6.06 -6.86
N GLY A 479 -12.94 -4.73 -6.75
CA GLY A 479 -13.58 -3.96 -5.68
C GLY A 479 -15.11 -4.13 -5.67
N THR A 480 -15.74 -4.11 -6.85
CA THR A 480 -17.19 -4.34 -6.99
C THR A 480 -17.62 -5.72 -6.49
N GLY A 481 -16.86 -6.78 -6.84
CA GLY A 481 -17.13 -8.12 -6.33
C GLY A 481 -16.91 -8.24 -4.82
N HIS A 482 -15.90 -7.55 -4.28
CA HIS A 482 -15.62 -7.50 -2.86
C HIS A 482 -16.71 -6.74 -2.10
N LEU A 483 -16.88 -5.46 -2.38
CA LEU A 483 -17.87 -4.62 -1.69
C LEU A 483 -19.31 -5.12 -1.88
N GLY A 484 -19.66 -5.56 -3.10
CA GLY A 484 -20.98 -6.10 -3.38
C GLY A 484 -21.33 -7.28 -2.48
N LEU A 485 -20.41 -8.22 -2.26
CA LEU A 485 -20.66 -9.41 -1.43
C LEU A 485 -20.55 -9.13 0.06
N TRP A 486 -19.54 -8.34 0.50
CA TRP A 486 -19.42 -8.02 1.93
C TRP A 486 -20.56 -7.14 2.43
N TYR A 487 -21.11 -6.25 1.58
CA TYR A 487 -22.21 -5.33 1.88
C TYR A 487 -23.47 -5.64 1.03
N ALA A 488 -23.78 -6.93 0.84
CA ALA A 488 -24.88 -7.36 -0.02
C ALA A 488 -26.29 -6.90 0.47
N ASP A 489 -26.39 -6.39 1.69
CA ASP A 489 -27.57 -5.72 2.24
C ASP A 489 -27.59 -4.20 2.04
N ARG A 490 -26.58 -3.63 1.34
CA ARG A 490 -26.46 -2.21 1.01
C ARG A 490 -26.62 -1.93 -0.49
N PHE A 491 -26.37 -2.94 -1.32
CA PHE A 491 -26.44 -2.81 -2.76
C PHE A 491 -27.60 -3.61 -3.35
N SER A 492 -28.37 -2.96 -4.25
CA SER A 492 -29.46 -3.60 -4.98
C SER A 492 -28.99 -4.51 -6.11
N ALA A 493 -27.80 -4.23 -6.67
CA ALA A 493 -27.15 -5.03 -7.70
C ALA A 493 -25.66 -4.70 -7.77
N ALA A 494 -24.85 -5.60 -8.33
CA ALA A 494 -23.43 -5.37 -8.57
C ALA A 494 -23.00 -5.82 -9.98
N ALA A 495 -22.15 -5.00 -10.62
CA ALA A 495 -21.66 -5.28 -11.97
C ALA A 495 -20.11 -5.25 -12.01
N PRO A 496 -19.42 -6.32 -11.57
CA PRO A 496 -17.96 -6.43 -11.66
C PRO A 496 -17.53 -6.74 -13.10
N LEU A 497 -16.72 -5.85 -13.69
CA LEU A 497 -16.21 -5.98 -15.06
C LEU A 497 -14.70 -6.29 -15.03
N CYS A 498 -14.27 -7.38 -15.73
CA CYS A 498 -12.87 -7.84 -15.89
C CYS A 498 -12.02 -7.80 -14.60
N GLY A 499 -12.66 -7.98 -13.44
CA GLY A 499 -11.98 -8.11 -12.16
C GLY A 499 -11.55 -9.54 -11.87
N TYR A 500 -10.68 -9.75 -10.87
CA TYR A 500 -10.45 -11.09 -10.38
C TYR A 500 -11.05 -11.29 -8.99
N HIS A 501 -11.69 -12.48 -8.83
CA HIS A 501 -12.53 -12.78 -7.69
C HIS A 501 -12.04 -13.97 -6.88
N SER A 502 -10.83 -14.49 -7.19
CA SER A 502 -10.14 -15.51 -6.41
C SER A 502 -8.63 -15.36 -6.50
N TYR A 503 -7.97 -15.33 -5.35
CA TYR A 503 -6.50 -15.34 -5.27
C TYR A 503 -5.91 -16.72 -5.57
N PHE A 504 -6.71 -17.80 -5.52
CA PHE A 504 -6.26 -19.17 -5.84
C PHE A 504 -6.00 -19.40 -7.33
N VAL A 505 -6.57 -18.58 -8.22
CA VAL A 505 -6.36 -18.69 -9.68
C VAL A 505 -5.33 -17.72 -10.21
N ARG A 506 -4.78 -16.85 -9.38
CA ARG A 506 -3.72 -15.93 -9.80
C ARG A 506 -2.46 -16.70 -10.21
N ARG A 507 -1.75 -16.17 -11.22
CA ARG A 507 -0.52 -16.78 -11.75
C ARG A 507 0.57 -17.01 -10.68
N ASP A 508 0.66 -16.08 -9.72
CA ASP A 508 1.69 -16.09 -8.67
C ASP A 508 1.33 -16.96 -7.45
N THR A 509 0.07 -17.37 -7.30
CA THR A 509 -0.40 -18.18 -6.17
C THR A 509 -0.95 -19.55 -6.58
N LYS A 510 -1.37 -19.71 -7.84
CA LYS A 510 -1.97 -20.95 -8.35
C LYS A 510 -1.05 -22.16 -8.16
N GLY A 511 -1.55 -23.20 -7.48
CA GLY A 511 -0.83 -24.46 -7.26
C GLY A 511 0.33 -24.37 -6.28
N ARG A 512 0.46 -23.27 -5.50
CA ARG A 512 1.43 -23.19 -4.42
C ARG A 512 0.95 -24.00 -3.20
N PRO A 513 1.82 -24.71 -2.49
CA PRO A 513 1.50 -25.20 -1.16
C PRO A 513 1.29 -23.99 -0.24
N LEU A 514 0.19 -23.99 0.50
CA LEU A 514 -0.19 -22.91 1.41
C LEU A 514 -0.27 -23.44 2.84
N ARG A 515 0.16 -22.64 3.79
CA ARG A 515 -0.07 -22.92 5.20
C ARG A 515 -1.56 -22.76 5.53
N PRO A 516 -2.06 -23.40 6.58
CA PRO A 516 -3.48 -23.28 6.94
C PRO A 516 -3.95 -21.84 7.06
N TRP A 517 -3.20 -20.97 7.74
CA TRP A 517 -3.56 -19.56 7.89
C TRP A 517 -3.50 -18.77 6.56
N GLU A 518 -2.58 -19.10 5.63
CA GLU A 518 -2.52 -18.49 4.30
C GLU A 518 -3.75 -18.84 3.48
N THR A 519 -4.19 -20.10 3.55
CA THR A 519 -5.41 -20.58 2.89
C THR A 519 -6.62 -19.78 3.36
N GLU A 520 -6.80 -19.61 4.67
CA GLU A 520 -7.91 -18.84 5.23
C GLU A 520 -7.83 -17.35 4.82
N ARG A 521 -6.64 -16.75 4.85
CA ARG A 521 -6.46 -15.37 4.40
C ARG A 521 -6.74 -15.19 2.91
N MET A 522 -6.34 -16.14 2.08
CA MET A 522 -6.65 -16.11 0.66
C MET A 522 -8.15 -16.30 0.40
N HIS A 523 -8.85 -17.12 1.19
CA HIS A 523 -10.31 -17.21 1.12
C HIS A 523 -10.96 -15.85 1.42
N HIS A 524 -10.62 -15.20 2.52
CA HIS A 524 -11.14 -13.88 2.89
C HIS A 524 -11.00 -12.85 1.75
N TRP A 525 -9.86 -12.90 1.05
CA TRP A 525 -9.56 -11.95 -0.03
C TRP A 525 -10.15 -12.35 -1.38
N SER A 526 -10.77 -13.51 -1.47
CA SER A 526 -11.38 -14.06 -2.68
C SER A 526 -12.90 -13.93 -2.62
N PRO A 527 -13.51 -12.94 -3.28
CA PRO A 527 -14.97 -12.76 -3.27
C PRO A 527 -15.74 -14.05 -3.61
N ALA A 528 -15.25 -14.85 -4.55
CA ALA A 528 -15.88 -16.12 -4.92
C ALA A 528 -16.00 -17.12 -3.75
N SER A 529 -15.13 -17.02 -2.72
CA SER A 529 -15.22 -17.86 -1.52
C SER A 529 -16.40 -17.51 -0.61
N PHE A 530 -16.99 -16.32 -0.80
CA PHE A 530 -18.13 -15.81 -0.03
C PHE A 530 -19.36 -15.55 -0.91
N ALA A 531 -19.44 -16.19 -2.07
CA ALA A 531 -20.55 -16.03 -3.03
C ALA A 531 -21.91 -16.35 -2.42
N GLU A 532 -21.98 -17.17 -1.37
CA GLU A 532 -23.19 -17.50 -0.63
C GLU A 532 -23.91 -16.26 -0.06
N ARG A 533 -23.16 -15.21 0.28
CA ARG A 533 -23.69 -13.90 0.73
C ARG A 533 -24.54 -13.22 -0.35
N GLY A 534 -24.25 -13.53 -1.60
CA GLY A 534 -24.90 -12.94 -2.77
C GLY A 534 -26.27 -13.51 -3.13
N ARG A 535 -26.92 -14.34 -2.27
CA ARG A 535 -28.25 -14.92 -2.55
C ARG A 535 -29.27 -13.88 -3.02
N ASN A 536 -29.23 -12.69 -2.44
CA ASN A 536 -30.17 -11.61 -2.72
C ASN A 536 -29.54 -10.45 -3.52
N LEU A 537 -28.31 -10.62 -4.04
CA LEU A 537 -27.58 -9.64 -4.83
C LEU A 537 -27.43 -10.13 -6.27
N PRO A 538 -28.24 -9.64 -7.23
CA PRO A 538 -28.04 -9.97 -8.64
C PRO A 538 -26.71 -9.42 -9.17
N LEU A 539 -26.02 -10.23 -9.98
CA LEU A 539 -24.76 -9.84 -10.63
C LEU A 539 -24.92 -9.68 -12.13
N TRP A 540 -24.12 -8.73 -12.67
CA TRP A 540 -23.82 -8.64 -14.09
C TRP A 540 -22.31 -8.69 -14.28
N VAL A 541 -21.76 -9.80 -14.78
CA VAL A 541 -20.32 -9.98 -14.97
C VAL A 541 -19.98 -9.88 -16.44
N ALA A 542 -18.97 -9.06 -16.80
CA ALA A 542 -18.44 -9.06 -18.15
C ALA A 542 -16.91 -9.17 -18.14
N HIS A 543 -16.37 -9.98 -19.06
CA HIS A 543 -14.93 -10.18 -19.22
C HIS A 543 -14.62 -10.46 -20.70
N GLY A 544 -13.60 -9.78 -21.26
CA GLY A 544 -13.18 -9.97 -22.64
C GLY A 544 -12.54 -11.33 -22.88
N THR A 545 -12.93 -12.04 -23.94
CA THR A 545 -12.38 -13.39 -24.24
C THR A 545 -10.89 -13.38 -24.58
N LYS A 546 -10.34 -12.22 -24.93
CA LYS A 546 -8.90 -12.00 -25.20
C LYS A 546 -8.13 -11.43 -24.01
N ASP A 547 -8.80 -11.22 -22.88
CA ASP A 547 -8.20 -10.76 -21.62
C ASP A 547 -7.84 -11.96 -20.74
N PHE A 548 -6.58 -12.05 -20.26
CA PHE A 548 -6.11 -13.20 -19.50
C PHE A 548 -5.78 -12.86 -18.05
N PRO A 549 -6.04 -13.78 -17.12
CA PRO A 549 -6.75 -15.06 -17.28
C PRO A 549 -8.28 -14.91 -17.11
N LEU A 550 -9.06 -15.53 -17.96
CA LEU A 550 -10.53 -15.57 -17.89
C LEU A 550 -11.04 -16.15 -16.57
N GLU A 551 -10.28 -17.05 -15.96
CA GLU A 551 -10.59 -17.66 -14.68
C GLU A 551 -10.83 -16.62 -13.59
N ASN A 552 -10.22 -15.44 -13.69
CA ASN A 552 -10.42 -14.34 -12.74
C ASN A 552 -11.89 -14.02 -12.50
N SER A 553 -12.72 -13.97 -13.56
CA SER A 553 -14.17 -13.73 -13.46
C SER A 553 -14.98 -15.02 -13.45
N ARG A 554 -14.55 -16.07 -14.16
CA ARG A 554 -15.26 -17.35 -14.23
C ARG A 554 -15.51 -17.97 -12.87
N VAL A 555 -14.54 -17.92 -11.96
CA VAL A 555 -14.68 -18.50 -10.62
C VAL A 555 -15.91 -17.96 -9.86
N LEU A 556 -16.22 -16.68 -10.03
CA LEU A 556 -17.41 -16.08 -9.40
C LEU A 556 -18.68 -16.46 -10.14
N VAL A 557 -18.66 -16.41 -11.48
CA VAL A 557 -19.76 -16.82 -12.35
C VAL A 557 -20.16 -18.27 -12.08
N ASP A 558 -19.22 -19.18 -12.09
CA ASP A 558 -19.47 -20.62 -11.88
C ASP A 558 -20.01 -20.89 -10.48
N ARG A 559 -19.51 -20.15 -9.47
CA ARG A 559 -20.00 -20.27 -8.11
C ARG A 559 -21.46 -19.80 -7.98
N TYR A 560 -21.81 -18.65 -8.57
CA TYR A 560 -23.18 -18.14 -8.59
C TYR A 560 -24.14 -19.09 -9.30
N ARG A 561 -23.74 -19.66 -10.45
CA ARG A 561 -24.51 -20.67 -11.18
C ARG A 561 -24.74 -21.93 -10.34
N ALA A 562 -23.68 -22.42 -9.67
CA ALA A 562 -23.78 -23.59 -8.80
C ALA A 562 -24.74 -23.36 -7.60
N LEU A 563 -24.83 -22.12 -7.14
CA LEU A 563 -25.76 -21.71 -6.06
C LEU A 563 -27.17 -21.39 -6.57
N GLY A 564 -27.39 -21.34 -7.88
CA GLY A 564 -28.66 -20.96 -8.48
C GLY A 564 -29.06 -19.50 -8.29
N TYR A 565 -28.09 -18.61 -8.12
CA TYR A 565 -28.31 -17.18 -7.86
C TYR A 565 -28.52 -16.37 -9.14
N ALA A 566 -29.25 -15.26 -9.01
CA ALA A 566 -29.55 -14.38 -10.15
C ALA A 566 -28.28 -13.71 -10.68
N MET A 567 -27.99 -13.96 -11.95
CA MET A 567 -26.86 -13.34 -12.63
C MET A 567 -27.02 -13.26 -14.13
N THR A 568 -26.30 -12.34 -14.74
CA THR A 568 -26.07 -12.21 -16.18
C THR A 568 -24.55 -12.19 -16.40
N ASP A 569 -24.07 -12.89 -17.42
CA ASP A 569 -22.68 -12.85 -17.80
C ASP A 569 -22.50 -12.61 -19.30
N GLU A 570 -21.46 -11.86 -19.64
CA GLU A 570 -21.10 -11.50 -21.00
C GLU A 570 -19.59 -11.73 -21.25
N TRP A 571 -19.29 -12.38 -22.38
CA TRP A 571 -17.93 -12.73 -22.81
C TRP A 571 -17.65 -12.20 -24.21
N PRO A 572 -17.62 -10.87 -24.41
CA PRO A 572 -17.39 -10.30 -25.73
C PRO A 572 -15.96 -10.57 -26.24
N ASP A 573 -15.80 -10.62 -27.56
CA ASP A 573 -14.50 -10.77 -28.22
C ASP A 573 -13.69 -9.45 -28.16
N THR A 574 -13.19 -9.12 -26.97
CA THR A 574 -12.37 -7.95 -26.66
C THR A 574 -11.20 -8.32 -25.75
N GLY A 575 -10.24 -7.39 -25.61
CA GLY A 575 -9.20 -7.44 -24.60
C GLY A 575 -9.69 -6.96 -23.23
N HIS A 576 -8.77 -6.37 -22.45
CA HIS A 576 -9.05 -5.89 -21.09
C HIS A 576 -10.10 -4.77 -21.03
N ASP A 577 -10.29 -4.05 -22.10
CA ASP A 577 -11.20 -2.89 -22.24
C ASP A 577 -12.69 -3.25 -22.43
N VAL A 578 -13.11 -4.38 -21.87
CA VAL A 578 -14.50 -4.89 -21.96
C VAL A 578 -15.56 -3.87 -21.55
N TRP A 579 -15.24 -2.93 -20.68
CA TRP A 579 -16.16 -1.90 -20.21
C TRP A 579 -16.64 -0.96 -21.34
N THR A 580 -15.84 -0.76 -22.38
CA THR A 580 -16.25 0.05 -23.54
C THR A 580 -17.49 -0.53 -24.24
N LYS A 581 -17.66 -1.85 -24.21
CA LYS A 581 -18.87 -2.54 -24.70
C LYS A 581 -19.96 -2.67 -23.62
N ALA A 582 -19.58 -2.97 -22.39
CA ALA A 582 -20.53 -3.16 -21.29
C ALA A 582 -21.27 -1.87 -20.94
N TYR A 583 -20.58 -0.73 -20.94
CA TYR A 583 -21.18 0.59 -20.68
C TYR A 583 -21.82 1.21 -21.94
N ALA A 584 -21.39 0.82 -23.14
CA ALA A 584 -21.95 1.33 -24.37
C ALA A 584 -23.44 0.94 -24.54
N GLY A 585 -24.22 1.84 -25.13
CA GLY A 585 -25.63 1.56 -25.45
C GLY A 585 -26.57 1.55 -24.24
N ALA A 586 -26.14 2.09 -23.09
CA ALA A 586 -26.98 2.32 -21.91
C ALA A 586 -27.74 1.07 -21.38
N ARG A 587 -27.26 -0.16 -21.65
CA ARG A 587 -27.92 -1.39 -21.16
C ARG A 587 -27.67 -1.62 -19.69
N LEU A 588 -26.44 -1.45 -19.25
CA LEU A 588 -26.03 -1.74 -17.87
C LEU A 588 -26.62 -0.73 -16.88
N PHE A 589 -26.59 0.57 -17.21
CA PHE A 589 -27.17 1.57 -16.30
C PHE A 589 -28.65 1.36 -16.01
N PRO A 590 -29.56 1.13 -16.99
CA PRO A 590 -30.94 0.86 -16.69
C PRO A 590 -31.16 -0.40 -15.86
N TRP A 591 -30.33 -1.41 -16.03
CA TRP A 591 -30.39 -2.61 -15.22
C TRP A 591 -30.01 -2.30 -13.77
N LEU A 592 -28.90 -1.60 -13.53
CA LEU A 592 -28.46 -1.16 -12.21
C LEU A 592 -29.48 -0.24 -11.53
N ALA A 593 -30.02 0.73 -12.27
CA ALA A 593 -30.96 1.74 -11.76
C ALA A 593 -32.37 1.18 -11.43
N ARG A 594 -32.77 0.08 -12.07
CA ARG A 594 -34.05 -0.61 -11.82
C ARG A 594 -33.96 -1.59 -10.66
N ALA A 595 -32.76 -2.08 -10.37
CA ALA A 595 -32.56 -3.03 -9.29
C ALA A 595 -33.01 -2.44 -7.95
N ARG A 596 -33.64 -3.27 -7.14
CA ARG A 596 -34.19 -2.83 -5.87
C ARG A 596 -33.85 -3.81 -4.75
N LEU A 597 -33.22 -3.29 -3.73
CA LEU A 597 -32.94 -4.02 -2.51
C LEU A 597 -34.24 -4.23 -1.73
N ASP A 598 -34.50 -5.47 -1.33
CA ASP A 598 -35.60 -5.82 -0.45
C ASP A 598 -35.04 -6.32 0.88
N PRO A 599 -35.13 -5.52 1.97
CA PRO A 599 -34.65 -5.93 3.28
C PRO A 599 -35.45 -7.06 3.92
N GLY A 600 -36.66 -7.32 3.41
CA GLY A 600 -37.61 -8.37 3.87
C GLY A 600 -37.42 -9.71 3.15
N LYS A 601 -36.31 -9.96 2.46
CA LYS A 601 -36.06 -11.26 1.82
C LYS A 601 -36.20 -12.43 2.80
N ALA A 602 -36.96 -13.41 2.40
CA ALA A 602 -37.29 -14.54 3.28
C ALA A 602 -36.10 -15.46 3.55
N HIS A 603 -35.21 -15.62 2.58
CA HIS A 603 -34.06 -16.50 2.66
C HIS A 603 -32.77 -15.70 2.61
N VAL A 604 -31.95 -15.79 3.66
CA VAL A 604 -30.70 -15.08 3.82
C VAL A 604 -29.59 -16.07 4.19
N THR A 605 -28.47 -15.99 3.48
CA THR A 605 -27.27 -16.79 3.78
C THR A 605 -26.12 -15.86 4.16
N VAL A 606 -25.63 -15.99 5.40
CA VAL A 606 -24.45 -15.27 5.89
C VAL A 606 -23.29 -16.24 5.92
N LYS A 607 -22.27 -16.03 5.08
CA LYS A 607 -20.97 -16.70 5.20
C LYS A 607 -19.94 -15.67 5.56
N THR A 608 -19.23 -15.86 6.66
CA THR A 608 -18.26 -14.90 7.15
C THR A 608 -17.16 -15.57 7.95
N ASP A 609 -15.94 -15.05 7.86
CA ASP A 609 -14.79 -15.35 8.73
C ASP A 609 -14.49 -14.21 9.72
N SER A 610 -15.39 -13.20 9.76
CA SER A 610 -15.23 -11.98 10.57
C SER A 610 -16.57 -11.56 11.15
N LEU A 611 -16.60 -11.27 12.45
CA LEU A 611 -17.78 -10.76 13.13
C LEU A 611 -18.14 -9.32 12.70
N ARG A 612 -17.16 -8.54 12.21
CA ARG A 612 -17.38 -7.22 11.59
C ARG A 612 -18.38 -7.32 10.43
N PHE A 613 -18.31 -8.39 9.66
CA PHE A 613 -19.19 -8.69 8.54
C PHE A 613 -20.22 -9.78 8.87
N GLY A 614 -20.46 -10.04 10.16
CA GLY A 614 -21.40 -11.05 10.62
C GLY A 614 -22.86 -10.74 10.33
N LYS A 615 -23.21 -9.47 10.07
CA LYS A 615 -24.59 -9.05 9.81
C LYS A 615 -24.89 -8.99 8.31
N LEU A 616 -26.08 -9.51 7.92
CA LEU A 616 -26.62 -9.39 6.56
C LEU A 616 -28.16 -9.42 6.66
N HIS A 617 -28.83 -8.36 6.19
CA HIS A 617 -30.27 -8.16 6.36
C HIS A 617 -30.73 -8.32 7.83
N TRP A 618 -31.62 -9.25 8.11
CA TRP A 618 -32.18 -9.52 9.43
C TRP A 618 -31.46 -10.65 10.21
N VAL A 619 -30.32 -11.12 9.68
CA VAL A 619 -29.50 -12.20 10.26
C VAL A 619 -28.16 -11.66 10.73
N ALA A 620 -27.77 -11.98 11.97
CA ALA A 620 -26.49 -11.57 12.55
C ALA A 620 -25.76 -12.75 13.22
N VAL A 621 -24.59 -13.11 12.72
CA VAL A 621 -23.65 -14.03 13.38
C VAL A 621 -23.02 -13.30 14.56
N GLN A 622 -23.12 -13.87 15.76
CA GLN A 622 -22.63 -13.33 17.01
C GLN A 622 -21.34 -14.02 17.50
N ALA A 623 -21.15 -15.28 17.12
CA ALA A 623 -19.93 -16.03 17.43
C ALA A 623 -19.63 -17.07 16.36
N LEU A 624 -18.39 -17.13 15.93
CA LEU A 624 -17.82 -18.18 15.09
C LEU A 624 -17.17 -19.26 15.95
N SER A 625 -17.11 -20.50 15.47
CA SER A 625 -16.53 -21.61 16.24
C SER A 625 -15.00 -21.50 16.31
N THR A 626 -14.35 -21.10 15.20
CA THR A 626 -12.88 -21.06 15.11
C THR A 626 -12.42 -19.70 14.61
N PRO A 627 -11.48 -19.03 15.31
CA PRO A 627 -10.89 -17.79 14.83
C PRO A 627 -10.24 -17.96 13.45
N GLY A 628 -10.46 -16.98 12.57
CA GLY A 628 -9.89 -16.94 11.23
C GLY A 628 -10.49 -17.91 10.21
N LYS A 629 -11.44 -18.79 10.60
CA LYS A 629 -12.18 -19.66 9.70
C LYS A 629 -13.59 -19.15 9.44
N ALA A 630 -14.04 -19.32 8.20
CA ALA A 630 -15.39 -18.94 7.84
C ALA A 630 -16.43 -19.89 8.41
N GLY A 631 -17.54 -19.30 8.90
CA GLY A 631 -18.75 -20.01 9.22
C GLY A 631 -19.88 -19.62 8.26
N THR A 632 -20.90 -20.47 8.15
CA THR A 632 -22.08 -20.24 7.31
C THR A 632 -23.34 -20.38 8.15
N LEU A 633 -24.26 -19.42 8.02
CA LEU A 633 -25.58 -19.44 8.56
C LEU A 633 -26.58 -19.23 7.42
N ASP A 634 -27.46 -20.21 7.20
CA ASP A 634 -28.51 -20.17 6.20
C ASP A 634 -29.85 -20.10 6.91
N ALA A 635 -30.57 -18.97 6.80
CA ALA A 635 -31.82 -18.71 7.49
C ALA A 635 -32.97 -18.54 6.49
N ASP A 636 -33.99 -19.41 6.59
CA ASP A 636 -35.17 -19.40 5.73
C ASP A 636 -36.44 -19.15 6.56
N ALA A 637 -36.98 -17.95 6.42
CA ALA A 637 -38.25 -17.54 7.03
C ALA A 637 -39.44 -17.60 6.03
N SER A 638 -39.31 -18.29 4.89
CA SER A 638 -40.45 -18.62 4.03
C SER A 638 -41.30 -19.72 4.60
N VAL A 639 -40.79 -20.48 5.59
CA VAL A 639 -41.42 -21.58 6.30
C VAL A 639 -41.60 -21.25 7.78
N SER A 640 -42.49 -21.94 8.45
CA SER A 640 -42.73 -21.87 9.91
C SER A 640 -42.69 -23.29 10.50
N PRO A 641 -41.84 -23.56 11.48
CA PRO A 641 -40.85 -22.68 12.11
C PRO A 641 -39.81 -22.13 11.13
N VAL A 642 -39.21 -20.97 11.46
CA VAL A 642 -38.05 -20.41 10.70
C VAL A 642 -36.95 -21.45 10.73
N ARG A 643 -36.46 -21.85 9.57
CA ARG A 643 -35.39 -22.85 9.50
C ARG A 643 -34.01 -22.18 9.43
N VAL A 644 -33.11 -22.60 10.32
CA VAL A 644 -31.74 -22.16 10.36
C VAL A 644 -30.79 -23.35 10.27
N LYS A 645 -29.85 -23.32 9.34
CA LYS A 645 -28.76 -24.28 9.24
C LYS A 645 -27.45 -23.56 9.49
N THR A 646 -26.55 -24.20 10.23
CA THR A 646 -25.27 -23.60 10.60
C THR A 646 -24.09 -24.53 10.31
N ASP A 647 -22.97 -23.93 9.97
CA ASP A 647 -21.67 -24.58 9.90
C ASP A 647 -20.61 -23.59 10.42
N GLY A 648 -19.80 -23.99 11.40
CA GLY A 648 -18.80 -23.12 12.01
C GLY A 648 -19.35 -21.90 12.79
N ILE A 649 -20.62 -21.95 13.23
CA ILE A 649 -21.29 -20.90 13.99
C ILE A 649 -21.60 -21.39 15.40
N ASP A 650 -21.30 -20.58 16.42
CA ASP A 650 -21.59 -20.84 17.83
C ASP A 650 -22.74 -19.99 18.40
N ALA A 651 -23.02 -18.83 17.80
CA ALA A 651 -24.15 -18.01 18.22
C ALA A 651 -24.60 -17.05 17.11
N PHE A 652 -25.90 -16.75 17.12
CA PHE A 652 -26.49 -15.81 16.17
C PHE A 652 -27.70 -15.09 16.77
N GLU A 653 -28.13 -14.03 16.07
CA GLU A 653 -29.33 -13.27 16.34
C GLU A 653 -30.12 -13.09 15.04
N LEU A 654 -31.46 -13.24 15.14
CA LEU A 654 -32.38 -12.85 14.06
C LEU A 654 -33.13 -11.60 14.50
N GLU A 655 -33.15 -10.57 13.65
CA GLU A 655 -33.83 -9.30 13.96
C GLU A 655 -35.32 -9.39 13.68
N ARG A 656 -36.13 -8.96 14.66
CA ARG A 656 -37.54 -8.69 14.43
C ARG A 656 -37.67 -7.42 13.58
N GLY A 657 -38.53 -7.46 12.55
CA GLY A 657 -38.69 -6.28 11.70
C GLY A 657 -39.16 -6.58 10.30
N PRO A 658 -38.40 -6.27 9.25
CA PRO A 658 -38.92 -6.32 7.86
C PRO A 658 -39.44 -7.70 7.42
N ARG A 659 -38.88 -8.78 8.00
CA ARG A 659 -39.29 -10.15 7.64
C ARG A 659 -39.94 -10.89 8.78
N LEU A 660 -39.38 -10.85 9.97
CA LEU A 660 -39.91 -11.51 11.16
C LEU A 660 -40.88 -10.60 11.90
N PRO A 661 -41.95 -11.13 12.52
CA PRO A 661 -42.93 -10.28 13.17
C PRO A 661 -42.26 -9.43 14.29
N LYS A 662 -42.66 -8.16 14.39
CA LYS A 662 -42.21 -7.25 15.46
C LYS A 662 -42.72 -7.69 16.83
N SER A 663 -43.90 -8.27 16.89
CA SER A 663 -44.57 -8.80 18.10
C SER A 663 -45.08 -10.21 17.84
N GLY A 664 -45.36 -10.94 18.93
CA GLY A 664 -45.81 -12.32 18.89
C GLY A 664 -44.71 -13.37 19.06
N ALA A 665 -45.11 -14.59 19.33
CA ALA A 665 -44.19 -15.71 19.48
C ALA A 665 -43.53 -16.10 18.13
N VAL A 666 -42.27 -16.49 18.14
CA VAL A 666 -41.55 -16.97 16.98
C VAL A 666 -40.94 -18.34 17.29
N GLN A 667 -41.08 -19.28 16.39
CA GLN A 667 -40.40 -20.57 16.46
C GLN A 667 -39.28 -20.65 15.44
N ILE A 668 -38.12 -21.12 15.87
CA ILE A 668 -36.92 -21.29 15.07
C ILE A 668 -36.45 -22.73 15.22
N GLU A 669 -36.27 -23.44 14.10
CA GLU A 669 -35.62 -24.73 14.04
C GLU A 669 -34.15 -24.53 13.63
N VAL A 670 -33.20 -24.80 14.52
CA VAL A 670 -31.78 -24.66 14.31
C VAL A 670 -31.12 -26.03 14.30
N ASP A 671 -30.61 -26.48 13.15
CA ASP A 671 -29.94 -27.79 12.98
C ASP A 671 -30.76 -28.95 13.60
N GLY A 672 -32.09 -28.89 13.47
CA GLY A 672 -33.02 -29.85 14.01
C GLY A 672 -33.52 -29.59 15.45
N ALA A 673 -32.95 -28.62 16.16
CA ALA A 673 -33.40 -28.20 17.49
C ALA A 673 -34.48 -27.12 17.39
N LEU A 674 -35.68 -27.33 17.96
CA LEU A 674 -36.76 -26.35 17.98
C LEU A 674 -36.64 -25.40 19.17
N LEU A 675 -36.52 -24.11 18.91
CA LEU A 675 -36.46 -23.03 19.89
C LEU A 675 -37.75 -22.19 19.78
N SER A 676 -38.44 -21.99 20.90
CA SER A 676 -39.65 -21.16 20.96
C SER A 676 -39.36 -19.87 21.72
N PHE A 677 -39.61 -18.72 21.10
CA PHE A 677 -39.40 -17.39 21.68
C PHE A 677 -40.73 -16.72 21.93
N ALA A 678 -40.88 -16.15 23.12
CA ALA A 678 -42.09 -15.41 23.50
C ALA A 678 -42.15 -14.04 22.76
N ASP A 679 -43.30 -13.38 22.92
CA ASP A 679 -43.45 -12.00 22.43
C ASP A 679 -42.42 -11.06 23.07
N GLY A 680 -41.80 -10.22 22.26
CA GLY A 680 -40.76 -9.29 22.70
C GLY A 680 -39.40 -9.91 23.06
N GLU A 681 -39.30 -11.25 23.12
CA GLU A 681 -38.06 -11.94 23.42
C GLU A 681 -37.05 -11.76 22.23
N PRO A 682 -35.80 -11.36 22.50
CA PRO A 682 -34.77 -11.33 21.46
C PRO A 682 -34.52 -12.71 20.85
N LEU A 683 -34.48 -12.81 19.53
CA LEU A 683 -34.33 -14.08 18.82
C LEU A 683 -32.84 -14.46 18.75
N ARG A 684 -32.27 -14.83 19.91
CA ARG A 684 -30.86 -15.19 20.07
C ARG A 684 -30.69 -16.65 20.39
N ALA A 685 -29.81 -17.31 19.68
CA ALA A 685 -29.48 -18.71 19.90
C ALA A 685 -27.95 -18.87 20.05
N LYS A 686 -27.54 -19.76 20.96
CA LYS A 686 -26.16 -20.15 21.20
C LYS A 686 -26.01 -21.65 21.27
N LYS A 687 -24.85 -22.14 20.86
CA LYS A 687 -24.45 -23.54 20.91
C LYS A 687 -23.79 -23.86 22.26
N HIS A 688 -24.11 -25.03 22.79
CA HIS A 688 -23.49 -25.61 23.99
C HIS A 688 -23.26 -27.11 23.77
N ALA A 689 -22.67 -27.83 24.76
CA ALA A 689 -22.35 -29.25 24.61
C ALA A 689 -23.55 -30.15 24.27
N GLY A 690 -24.78 -29.76 24.65
CA GLY A 690 -26.02 -30.50 24.37
C GLY A 690 -26.79 -30.03 23.12
N GLY A 691 -26.23 -29.13 22.30
CA GLY A 691 -26.91 -28.62 21.11
C GLY A 691 -27.21 -27.12 21.16
N TRP A 692 -28.32 -26.68 20.56
CA TRP A 692 -28.69 -25.25 20.50
C TRP A 692 -29.65 -24.89 21.62
N ALA A 693 -29.47 -23.72 22.23
CA ALA A 693 -30.36 -23.15 23.23
C ALA A 693 -30.57 -21.66 22.99
N LYS A 694 -31.66 -21.11 23.56
CA LYS A 694 -31.87 -19.65 23.59
C LYS A 694 -30.81 -18.96 24.41
N GLY A 695 -30.37 -17.78 23.97
CA GLY A 695 -29.45 -16.95 24.71
C GLY A 695 -28.46 -16.19 23.83
N ALA A 696 -27.84 -15.18 24.41
CA ALA A 696 -26.79 -14.39 23.79
C ALA A 696 -25.48 -15.18 23.73
N ALA A 697 -24.59 -14.79 22.77
CA ALA A 697 -23.22 -15.25 22.79
C ALA A 697 -22.53 -14.93 24.13
N GLU A 698 -21.69 -15.84 24.61
CA GLU A 698 -20.84 -15.55 25.74
C GLU A 698 -19.82 -14.46 25.38
N PRO A 699 -19.55 -13.51 26.28
CA PRO A 699 -18.52 -12.51 26.05
C PRO A 699 -17.17 -13.19 25.82
N ARG A 700 -16.52 -12.84 24.72
CA ARG A 700 -15.16 -13.27 24.35
C ARG A 700 -14.28 -12.05 24.20
N GLY A 701 -12.97 -12.19 24.29
CA GLY A 701 -12.03 -11.09 24.10
C GLY A 701 -12.13 -10.49 22.69
N LYS A 702 -12.18 -11.35 21.67
CA LYS A 702 -12.45 -10.94 20.28
C LYS A 702 -13.94 -10.65 20.07
N ARG A 703 -14.21 -9.55 19.36
CA ARG A 703 -15.56 -9.08 19.03
C ARG A 703 -15.56 -8.33 17.71
N ALA A 704 -16.71 -8.07 17.13
CA ALA A 704 -16.84 -7.29 15.90
C ALA A 704 -16.04 -5.96 15.98
N GLY A 705 -15.16 -5.75 15.02
CA GLY A 705 -14.25 -4.59 14.97
C GLY A 705 -13.07 -4.64 15.94
N LEU A 706 -12.89 -5.72 16.69
CA LEU A 706 -11.71 -5.97 17.53
C LEU A 706 -11.44 -7.49 17.59
N GLU A 707 -11.17 -8.10 16.45
CA GLU A 707 -11.06 -9.55 16.30
C GLU A 707 -9.82 -10.01 15.52
N GLY A 708 -9.06 -9.06 14.92
CA GLY A 708 -8.00 -9.37 13.96
C GLY A 708 -8.57 -9.78 12.60
N PRO A 709 -7.76 -10.24 11.70
CA PRO A 709 -6.30 -10.36 11.77
C PRO A 709 -5.57 -8.99 11.61
N ILE A 710 -4.24 -9.00 11.45
CA ILE A 710 -3.43 -7.78 11.38
C ILE A 710 -4.00 -6.73 10.41
N ARG A 711 -4.56 -7.15 9.28
CA ARG A 711 -5.13 -6.20 8.30
C ARG A 711 -6.43 -5.51 8.73
N ASP A 712 -7.10 -6.00 9.77
CA ASP A 712 -8.32 -5.37 10.29
C ASP A 712 -8.03 -3.95 10.84
N VAL A 713 -6.78 -3.70 11.26
CA VAL A 713 -6.34 -2.38 11.74
C VAL A 713 -6.49 -1.28 10.67
N PHE A 714 -6.45 -1.65 9.39
CA PHE A 714 -6.60 -0.70 8.26
C PHE A 714 -8.06 -0.32 7.97
N LEU A 715 -9.01 -0.89 8.68
CA LEU A 715 -10.43 -0.51 8.68
C LEU A 715 -10.77 0.48 9.80
N GLU A 716 -9.76 1.16 10.36
CA GLU A 716 -9.89 2.13 11.45
C GLU A 716 -8.93 3.31 11.25
N PRO A 717 -9.15 4.45 11.93
CA PRO A 717 -8.13 5.49 12.03
C PRO A 717 -6.84 4.91 12.60
N LEU A 718 -5.73 5.15 11.91
CA LEU A 718 -4.47 4.46 12.17
C LEU A 718 -3.30 5.44 12.20
N VAL A 719 -2.37 5.23 13.13
CA VAL A 719 -1.07 5.91 13.21
C VAL A 719 0.06 4.89 13.29
N PHE A 720 1.14 5.15 12.57
CA PHE A 720 2.38 4.39 12.69
C PHE A 720 3.32 5.10 13.66
N SER A 721 3.90 4.35 14.57
CA SER A 721 4.82 4.89 15.56
C SER A 721 6.12 4.12 15.57
N PHE A 722 7.24 4.82 15.74
CA PHE A 722 8.56 4.22 15.79
C PHE A 722 9.28 4.58 17.09
N GLY A 723 9.96 3.59 17.67
CA GLY A 723 10.73 3.74 18.90
C GLY A 723 11.97 4.63 18.73
N THR A 724 12.21 5.51 19.70
CA THR A 724 13.30 6.50 19.73
C THR A 724 14.25 6.34 20.92
N GLY A 725 13.98 5.43 21.84
CA GLY A 725 14.77 5.26 23.07
C GLY A 725 16.22 4.76 22.86
N ASP A 726 16.52 4.12 21.72
CA ASP A 726 17.88 3.74 21.32
C ASP A 726 18.26 4.40 19.99
N PRO A 727 19.19 5.36 19.97
CA PRO A 727 19.62 6.03 18.73
C PRO A 727 20.14 5.07 17.65
N ARG A 728 20.62 3.90 18.01
CA ARG A 728 21.14 2.88 17.08
C ARG A 728 20.06 2.22 16.25
N THR A 729 18.85 2.10 16.80
CA THR A 729 17.70 1.43 16.16
C THR A 729 16.64 2.42 15.64
N THR A 730 16.62 3.66 16.15
CA THR A 730 15.62 4.69 15.83
C THR A 730 15.41 4.84 14.32
N ARG A 731 16.49 4.85 13.55
CA ARG A 731 16.40 5.00 12.10
C ARG A 731 15.73 3.78 11.45
N ALA A 732 16.13 2.57 11.83
CA ALA A 732 15.54 1.33 11.33
C ALA A 732 14.04 1.27 11.65
N ASN A 733 13.69 1.59 12.89
CA ASN A 733 12.31 1.66 13.34
C ASN A 733 11.49 2.64 12.48
N ARG A 734 12.02 3.85 12.25
CA ARG A 734 11.36 4.88 11.43
C ARG A 734 11.19 4.46 9.98
N GLU A 735 12.23 3.90 9.34
CA GLU A 735 12.18 3.47 7.95
C GLU A 735 11.21 2.31 7.76
N VAL A 736 11.18 1.33 8.68
CA VAL A 736 10.22 0.23 8.66
C VAL A 736 8.80 0.74 8.87
N ALA A 737 8.55 1.60 9.85
CA ALA A 737 7.24 2.22 10.06
C ALA A 737 6.76 2.98 8.81
N THR A 738 7.65 3.77 8.19
CA THR A 738 7.35 4.52 6.96
C THR A 738 7.06 3.60 5.77
N ALA A 739 7.82 2.52 5.60
CA ALA A 739 7.59 1.57 4.52
C ALA A 739 6.28 0.79 4.70
N LEU A 740 5.97 0.38 5.95
CA LEU A 740 4.73 -0.32 6.26
C LEU A 740 3.50 0.60 6.10
N SER A 741 3.62 1.90 6.42
CA SER A 741 2.51 2.86 6.25
C SER A 741 2.11 3.04 4.78
N ARG A 742 3.05 2.86 3.85
CA ARG A 742 2.80 2.99 2.40
C ARG A 742 2.39 1.68 1.72
N ARG A 743 2.49 0.55 2.41
CA ARG A 743 2.31 -0.78 1.80
C ARG A 743 0.89 -1.03 1.28
N HIS A 744 -0.13 -0.42 1.87
CA HIS A 744 -1.54 -0.67 1.58
C HIS A 744 -2.22 0.43 0.77
N GLY A 745 -1.43 1.33 0.22
CA GLY A 745 -1.83 2.43 -0.65
C GLY A 745 -0.81 3.55 -0.50
N PRO A 746 0.03 3.79 -1.51
CA PRO A 746 1.01 4.88 -1.44
C PRO A 746 0.35 6.26 -1.33
N GLU A 747 -0.94 6.34 -1.62
CA GLU A 747 -1.76 7.56 -1.60
C GLU A 747 -2.46 7.79 -0.25
N VAL A 748 -2.37 6.83 0.70
CA VAL A 748 -2.89 7.03 2.05
C VAL A 748 -1.87 7.79 2.90
N GLY A 749 -2.26 8.92 3.43
CA GLY A 749 -1.43 9.80 4.25
C GLY A 749 -1.30 9.37 5.71
N TYR A 750 -1.09 8.08 6.02
CA TYR A 750 -0.91 7.66 7.41
C TYR A 750 0.21 8.42 8.09
N ARG A 751 -0.09 9.01 9.25
CA ARG A 751 0.91 9.67 10.09
C ARG A 751 1.94 8.65 10.59
N VAL A 752 3.24 9.03 10.48
CA VAL A 752 4.36 8.28 11.05
C VAL A 752 5.02 9.19 12.07
N VAL A 753 4.91 8.85 13.34
CA VAL A 753 5.32 9.69 14.47
C VAL A 753 6.33 8.98 15.36
N ALA A 754 7.16 9.74 16.07
CA ALA A 754 7.97 9.18 17.13
C ALA A 754 7.09 8.65 18.28
N ASP A 755 7.55 7.65 18.99
CA ASP A 755 6.83 7.07 20.14
C ASP A 755 6.54 8.09 21.24
N THR A 756 7.40 9.11 21.36
CA THR A 756 7.25 10.23 22.30
C THR A 756 6.16 11.24 21.89
N GLU A 757 5.67 11.17 20.65
CA GLU A 757 4.58 12.02 20.14
C GLU A 757 3.19 11.37 20.29
N LEU A 758 3.12 10.13 20.80
CA LEU A 758 1.86 9.43 21.06
C LEU A 758 1.24 9.96 22.37
N ASP A 759 0.32 10.89 22.25
CA ASP A 759 -0.46 11.37 23.37
C ASP A 759 -1.71 10.51 23.64
N GLU A 760 -2.36 10.76 24.76
CA GLU A 760 -3.58 10.04 25.18
C GLU A 760 -4.73 10.22 24.18
N ALA A 761 -4.85 11.39 23.56
CA ALA A 761 -5.88 11.68 22.57
C ALA A 761 -5.67 10.86 21.30
N THR A 762 -4.43 10.72 20.83
CA THR A 762 -4.06 9.87 19.70
C THR A 762 -4.37 8.39 20.02
N LEU A 763 -3.96 7.89 21.18
CA LEU A 763 -4.23 6.50 21.58
C LEU A 763 -5.71 6.17 21.69
N LYS A 764 -6.52 7.11 22.18
CA LYS A 764 -7.98 6.95 22.29
C LYS A 764 -8.67 6.90 20.92
N ASN A 765 -8.20 7.68 19.97
CA ASN A 765 -8.88 7.88 18.68
C ASN A 765 -8.32 7.01 17.55
N HIS A 766 -7.11 6.48 17.67
CA HIS A 766 -6.42 5.73 16.62
C HIS A 766 -5.94 4.37 17.13
N SER A 767 -5.99 3.39 16.25
CA SER A 767 -5.17 2.19 16.39
C SER A 767 -3.71 2.53 16.07
N VAL A 768 -2.76 1.75 16.60
CA VAL A 768 -1.32 2.05 16.49
C VAL A 768 -0.58 0.87 15.88
N VAL A 769 0.25 1.11 14.87
CA VAL A 769 1.31 0.19 14.47
C VAL A 769 2.60 0.66 15.16
N ALA A 770 3.04 -0.07 16.19
CA ALA A 770 4.22 0.25 16.98
C ALA A 770 5.43 -0.56 16.49
N VAL A 771 6.44 0.13 15.97
CA VAL A 771 7.67 -0.46 15.44
C VAL A 771 8.84 -0.20 16.39
N GLY A 772 9.40 -1.26 16.93
CA GLY A 772 10.51 -1.19 17.89
C GLY A 772 10.44 -2.28 18.94
N THR A 773 11.31 -2.20 19.92
CA THR A 773 11.40 -3.13 21.06
C THR A 773 10.82 -2.46 22.32
N ARG A 774 10.60 -3.25 23.37
CA ARG A 774 10.22 -2.67 24.67
C ARG A 774 11.30 -1.75 25.28
N ARG A 775 12.53 -1.76 24.76
CA ARG A 775 13.63 -0.94 25.26
C ARG A 775 13.69 0.44 24.60
N ASP A 776 13.20 0.52 23.39
CA ASP A 776 13.32 1.75 22.57
C ASP A 776 11.99 2.40 22.21
N HIS A 777 10.83 1.77 22.52
CA HIS A 777 9.51 2.31 22.21
C HIS A 777 8.67 2.48 23.50
N ALA A 778 8.35 3.71 23.86
CA ALA A 778 7.68 4.05 25.11
C ALA A 778 6.35 3.30 25.34
N LEU A 779 5.47 3.25 24.31
CA LEU A 779 4.21 2.50 24.40
C LEU A 779 4.47 1.01 24.64
N LEU A 780 5.42 0.39 23.91
CA LEU A 780 5.74 -1.03 24.09
C LEU A 780 6.31 -1.31 25.47
N THR A 781 7.13 -0.41 26.03
CA THR A 781 7.60 -0.49 27.42
C THR A 781 6.42 -0.58 28.40
N GLN A 782 5.44 0.29 28.21
CA GLN A 782 4.26 0.39 29.10
C GLN A 782 3.37 -0.86 29.04
N ILE A 783 3.16 -1.44 27.84
CA ILE A 783 2.16 -2.50 27.64
C ILE A 783 2.75 -3.92 27.59
N ALA A 784 4.08 -4.07 27.52
CA ALA A 784 4.77 -5.34 27.24
C ALA A 784 4.29 -6.51 28.12
N ALA A 785 4.03 -6.30 29.41
CA ALA A 785 3.61 -7.33 30.34
C ALA A 785 2.24 -7.95 30.02
N LYS A 786 1.41 -7.22 29.26
CA LYS A 786 0.02 -7.60 28.88
C LYS A 786 -0.09 -8.19 27.47
N LEU A 787 1.01 -8.29 26.74
CA LEU A 787 1.04 -8.79 25.36
C LEU A 787 1.30 -10.31 25.34
N PRO A 788 0.67 -11.06 24.39
CA PRO A 788 0.85 -12.51 24.29
C PRO A 788 2.23 -12.92 23.76
N ILE A 789 2.89 -12.06 22.97
CA ILE A 789 4.26 -12.22 22.50
C ILE A 789 5.09 -11.09 23.12
N ARG A 790 6.17 -11.43 23.82
CA ARG A 790 6.95 -10.48 24.61
C ARG A 790 8.43 -10.53 24.23
N ASP A 791 9.06 -9.38 24.16
CA ASP A 791 10.50 -9.24 24.15
C ASP A 791 11.01 -9.25 25.62
N ASP A 792 11.84 -10.21 26.00
CA ASP A 792 12.47 -10.26 27.34
C ASP A 792 13.83 -9.54 27.37
N GLY A 793 14.24 -9.00 26.24
CA GLY A 793 15.51 -8.28 26.03
C GLY A 793 16.63 -9.12 25.44
N THR A 794 16.43 -10.42 25.31
CA THR A 794 17.38 -11.36 24.69
C THR A 794 16.69 -12.31 23.72
N ALA A 795 15.37 -12.40 23.78
CA ALA A 795 14.56 -13.28 22.93
C ALA A 795 13.13 -12.78 22.84
N LEU A 796 12.40 -13.25 21.85
CA LEU A 796 10.95 -13.19 21.80
C LEU A 796 10.38 -14.42 22.51
N VAL A 797 9.44 -14.19 23.41
CA VAL A 797 8.79 -15.24 24.21
C VAL A 797 7.31 -15.29 23.84
N ALA A 798 6.85 -16.46 23.36
CA ALA A 798 5.47 -16.73 22.97
C ALA A 798 4.98 -18.02 23.66
N GLY A 799 4.21 -17.87 24.74
CA GLY A 799 3.85 -19.00 25.60
C GLY A 799 5.11 -19.72 26.16
N PRO A 800 5.24 -21.04 25.95
CA PRO A 800 6.43 -21.79 26.37
C PRO A 800 7.62 -21.64 25.42
N HIS A 801 7.43 -21.06 24.24
CA HIS A 801 8.44 -20.99 23.20
C HIS A 801 9.32 -19.75 23.34
N ARG A 802 10.62 -19.92 23.11
CA ARG A 802 11.62 -18.88 23.18
C ARG A 802 12.42 -18.82 21.89
N PHE A 803 12.44 -17.68 21.24
CA PHE A 803 13.10 -17.42 19.97
C PHE A 803 14.21 -16.39 20.17
N ALA A 804 15.46 -16.87 20.25
CA ALA A 804 16.63 -16.08 20.65
C ALA A 804 17.65 -15.87 19.52
N SER A 805 17.44 -16.48 18.32
CA SER A 805 18.38 -16.35 17.21
C SER A 805 18.48 -14.90 16.74
N PRO A 806 19.67 -14.42 16.36
CA PRO A 806 19.83 -13.10 15.75
C PRO A 806 18.92 -12.93 14.53
N GLY A 807 18.37 -11.73 14.36
CA GLY A 807 17.48 -11.42 13.26
C GLY A 807 16.06 -11.97 13.39
N THR A 808 15.72 -12.59 14.51
CA THR A 808 14.34 -13.00 14.81
C THR A 808 13.48 -11.77 15.07
N GLY A 809 12.31 -11.74 14.43
CA GLY A 809 11.30 -10.70 14.59
C GLY A 809 9.89 -11.26 14.72
N ALA A 810 8.97 -10.42 15.12
CA ALA A 810 7.55 -10.74 15.18
C ALA A 810 6.69 -9.56 14.75
N ILE A 811 5.57 -9.88 14.09
CA ILE A 811 4.47 -8.97 13.91
C ILE A 811 3.19 -9.61 14.45
N PHE A 812 2.41 -8.86 15.23
CA PHE A 812 1.14 -9.36 15.75
C PHE A 812 0.19 -8.22 16.10
N ILE A 813 -1.11 -8.53 16.07
CA ILE A 813 -2.20 -7.60 16.44
C ILE A 813 -2.77 -7.99 17.81
N HIS A 814 -3.14 -7.00 18.61
CA HIS A 814 -3.78 -7.20 19.92
C HIS A 814 -4.65 -5.98 20.26
N PRO A 815 -5.70 -6.11 21.09
CA PRO A 815 -6.30 -4.94 21.72
C PRO A 815 -5.23 -4.16 22.47
N ASN A 816 -5.16 -2.83 22.25
CA ASN A 816 -4.14 -2.01 22.90
C ASN A 816 -4.40 -1.95 24.41
N PRO A 817 -3.51 -2.48 25.27
CA PRO A 817 -3.73 -2.44 26.71
C PRO A 817 -3.82 -1.02 27.32
N ALA A 818 -3.32 0.01 26.60
CA ALA A 818 -3.46 1.42 26.96
C ALA A 818 -4.77 2.05 26.46
N ALA A 819 -5.42 1.44 25.45
CA ALA A 819 -6.69 1.89 24.87
C ALA A 819 -7.51 0.68 24.37
N PRO A 820 -8.22 -0.07 25.26
CA PRO A 820 -8.75 -1.42 24.95
C PRO A 820 -9.86 -1.49 23.87
N THR A 821 -10.29 -0.36 23.36
CA THR A 821 -11.24 -0.26 22.23
C THR A 821 -10.53 -0.11 20.88
N ARG A 822 -9.19 -0.02 20.88
CA ARG A 822 -8.34 0.15 19.71
C ARG A 822 -7.33 -0.98 19.62
N TYR A 823 -6.78 -1.17 18.43
CA TYR A 823 -5.69 -2.13 18.22
C TYR A 823 -4.33 -1.52 18.53
N VAL A 824 -3.40 -2.39 18.89
CA VAL A 824 -1.97 -2.22 18.66
C VAL A 824 -1.49 -3.35 17.76
N VAL A 825 -0.84 -3.00 16.66
CA VAL A 825 -0.03 -3.93 15.87
C VAL A 825 1.42 -3.71 16.28
N VAL A 826 2.05 -4.75 16.81
CA VAL A 826 3.43 -4.70 17.29
C VAL A 826 4.35 -5.28 16.22
N VAL A 827 5.36 -4.53 15.83
CA VAL A 827 6.48 -5.01 15.00
C VAL A 827 7.72 -4.91 15.86
N THR A 828 8.21 -6.05 16.33
CA THR A 828 9.33 -6.12 17.28
C THR A 828 10.32 -7.19 16.89
N ALA A 829 11.53 -7.17 17.47
CA ALA A 829 12.57 -8.15 17.15
C ALA A 829 13.59 -8.27 18.29
N VAL A 830 14.42 -9.31 18.23
CA VAL A 830 15.57 -9.51 19.10
C VAL A 830 16.64 -8.44 18.85
N ASP A 831 16.78 -8.03 17.59
CA ASP A 831 17.75 -7.04 17.15
C ASP A 831 17.24 -6.19 15.96
N ALA A 832 18.03 -5.21 15.56
CA ALA A 832 17.68 -4.31 14.46
C ALA A 832 17.51 -5.03 13.11
N ALA A 833 18.23 -6.12 12.88
CA ALA A 833 18.08 -6.90 11.63
C ALA A 833 16.70 -7.56 11.54
N GLY A 834 16.18 -8.06 12.67
CA GLY A 834 14.82 -8.59 12.74
C GLY A 834 13.74 -7.53 12.50
N ILE A 835 13.92 -6.30 13.01
CA ILE A 835 13.02 -5.16 12.67
C ILE A 835 13.02 -4.92 11.16
N TRP A 836 14.22 -4.87 10.55
CA TRP A 836 14.34 -4.61 9.11
C TRP A 836 13.69 -5.68 8.24
N ARG A 837 13.75 -6.95 8.66
CA ARG A 837 13.10 -8.07 7.97
C ARG A 837 11.58 -7.94 7.90
N ALA A 838 10.95 -7.13 8.72
CA ALA A 838 9.51 -6.84 8.59
C ALA A 838 9.14 -6.26 7.21
N LEU A 839 10.09 -5.69 6.46
CA LEU A 839 9.90 -5.26 5.08
C LEU A 839 9.62 -6.43 4.12
N SER A 840 10.04 -7.64 4.46
CA SER A 840 9.83 -8.88 3.69
C SER A 840 8.53 -9.62 4.05
N LEU A 841 7.73 -9.11 4.97
CA LEU A 841 6.46 -9.71 5.34
C LEU A 841 5.48 -9.74 4.14
N PRO A 842 4.66 -10.81 3.98
CA PRO A 842 3.67 -10.89 2.93
C PRO A 842 2.50 -9.93 3.17
N GLN A 843 1.64 -9.76 2.16
CA GLN A 843 0.46 -8.88 2.28
C GLN A 843 -0.63 -9.50 3.17
N LEU A 844 -0.86 -10.80 3.07
CA LEU A 844 -1.90 -11.51 3.83
C LEU A 844 -1.31 -12.10 5.10
N LEU A 845 -1.40 -11.35 6.20
CA LEU A 845 -0.93 -11.77 7.51
C LEU A 845 -2.08 -12.32 8.36
N PRO A 846 -1.82 -13.33 9.22
CA PRO A 846 -2.74 -13.78 10.27
C PRO A 846 -2.75 -12.78 11.46
N ASP A 847 -3.12 -13.24 12.66
CA ASP A 847 -3.04 -12.40 13.86
C ASP A 847 -1.60 -12.21 14.34
N PHE A 848 -0.74 -13.20 14.16
CA PHE A 848 0.68 -13.14 14.51
C PHE A 848 1.55 -13.94 13.54
N LEU A 849 2.78 -13.47 13.36
CA LEU A 849 3.86 -14.17 12.65
C LEU A 849 5.18 -13.93 13.36
N ILE A 850 5.92 -14.99 13.68
CA ILE A 850 7.29 -14.94 14.17
C ILE A 850 8.20 -15.45 13.07
N TYR A 851 9.26 -14.72 12.76
CA TYR A 851 10.10 -14.94 11.59
C TYR A 851 11.58 -14.71 11.90
N ASP A 852 12.44 -15.22 11.03
CA ASP A 852 13.88 -15.01 11.02
C ASP A 852 14.41 -14.80 9.60
N ASP A 853 15.68 -15.11 9.32
CA ASP A 853 16.31 -14.97 8.01
C ASP A 853 15.76 -15.91 6.91
N HIS A 854 14.98 -16.91 7.28
CA HIS A 854 14.28 -17.79 6.34
C HIS A 854 12.97 -17.20 5.82
N LEU A 855 12.59 -15.99 6.24
CA LEU A 855 11.38 -15.30 5.73
C LEU A 855 11.44 -15.07 4.21
N GLY A 856 12.65 -14.98 3.66
CA GLY A 856 12.87 -14.83 2.23
C GLY A 856 12.44 -13.46 1.69
N PRO A 857 12.63 -13.23 0.40
CA PRO A 857 12.27 -12.00 -0.27
C PRO A 857 10.79 -12.00 -0.64
N ALA A 858 9.91 -11.45 0.19
CA ALA A 858 8.47 -11.50 -0.02
C ALA A 858 7.77 -10.15 -0.15
N ALA A 859 8.48 -9.03 -0.20
CA ALA A 859 7.90 -7.68 -0.07
C ALA A 859 6.72 -7.34 -1.01
N ALA A 860 6.53 -8.08 -2.10
CA ALA A 860 5.40 -7.91 -3.02
C ALA A 860 4.50 -9.15 -3.10
N GLU A 861 4.79 -10.22 -2.37
CA GLU A 861 3.99 -11.44 -2.44
C GLU A 861 2.74 -11.35 -1.57
N ILE A 862 1.69 -11.98 -2.06
CA ILE A 862 0.40 -12.05 -1.36
C ILE A 862 0.54 -12.91 -0.09
N VAL A 863 1.23 -14.04 -0.21
CA VAL A 863 1.55 -15.02 0.82
C VAL A 863 3.07 -15.20 0.91
N LEU A 864 3.57 -15.94 1.88
CA LEU A 864 5.00 -16.25 1.99
C LEU A 864 5.54 -16.88 0.72
N GLY A 865 6.78 -16.57 0.36
CA GLY A 865 7.48 -17.14 -0.77
C GLY A 865 7.55 -18.68 -0.72
N ARG A 866 7.76 -19.35 -1.86
CA ARG A 866 7.78 -20.81 -1.93
C ARG A 866 8.81 -21.44 -0.97
N ASP A 867 9.97 -20.81 -0.85
CA ASP A 867 11.08 -21.27 -0.02
C ASP A 867 11.17 -20.52 1.33
N ALA A 868 10.24 -19.57 1.54
CA ALA A 868 10.17 -18.81 2.78
C ALA A 868 9.59 -19.66 3.91
N ARG A 869 10.11 -19.44 5.13
CA ARG A 869 9.64 -20.11 6.35
C ARG A 869 9.35 -19.07 7.42
N ALA A 870 8.30 -19.33 8.18
CA ALA A 870 8.05 -18.64 9.44
C ALA A 870 8.38 -19.58 10.60
N LEU A 871 8.86 -19.06 11.73
CA LEU A 871 9.09 -19.83 12.93
C LEU A 871 7.77 -20.24 13.60
N ALA A 872 6.79 -19.34 13.56
CA ALA A 872 5.43 -19.56 14.05
C ALA A 872 4.47 -18.58 13.39
N GLY A 873 3.20 -18.96 13.25
CA GLY A 873 2.20 -18.05 12.71
C GLY A 873 0.78 -18.63 12.78
N GLY A 874 -0.21 -17.76 12.95
CA GLY A 874 -1.61 -18.20 13.05
C GLY A 874 -2.54 -17.15 13.65
N PHE A 875 -3.68 -17.64 14.13
CA PHE A 875 -4.69 -16.80 14.79
C PHE A 875 -4.67 -17.02 16.30
N PHE A 876 -4.83 -15.94 17.07
CA PHE A 876 -5.09 -16.04 18.50
C PHE A 876 -6.45 -16.68 18.76
N GLY A 877 -6.61 -17.31 19.90
CA GLY A 877 -7.90 -17.75 20.43
C GLY A 877 -8.88 -16.58 20.56
N TRP A 878 -10.13 -16.92 20.85
CA TRP A 878 -11.19 -15.91 21.07
C TRP A 878 -10.90 -15.00 22.28
N ASP A 879 -10.02 -15.43 23.17
CA ASP A 879 -9.52 -14.71 24.36
C ASP A 879 -8.21 -13.93 24.12
N TRP A 880 -7.75 -13.83 22.89
CA TRP A 880 -6.47 -13.25 22.48
C TRP A 880 -5.23 -14.00 22.99
N GLN A 881 -5.39 -15.24 23.47
CA GLN A 881 -4.26 -16.07 23.87
C GLN A 881 -3.67 -16.83 22.67
N LEU A 882 -2.41 -17.19 22.77
CA LEU A 882 -1.75 -18.06 21.80
C LEU A 882 -2.42 -19.44 21.77
N PRO A 883 -2.59 -20.05 20.59
CA PRO A 883 -2.99 -21.45 20.50
C PRO A 883 -1.93 -22.36 21.16
N ALA A 884 -2.35 -23.57 21.57
CA ALA A 884 -1.46 -24.51 22.25
C ALA A 884 -0.26 -24.92 21.37
N GLU A 885 -0.46 -25.02 20.07
CA GLU A 885 0.57 -25.29 19.08
C GLU A 885 0.73 -24.07 18.17
N ILE A 886 1.92 -23.44 18.19
CA ILE A 886 2.23 -22.24 17.43
C ILE A 886 3.30 -22.47 16.35
N ALA A 887 4.09 -23.57 16.45
CA ALA A 887 5.16 -23.85 15.51
C ALA A 887 4.60 -24.09 14.09
N ASP A 888 5.27 -23.54 13.09
CA ASP A 888 4.99 -23.90 11.70
C ASP A 888 5.41 -25.36 11.49
N PRO A 889 4.49 -26.28 11.12
CA PRO A 889 4.81 -27.69 10.90
C PRO A 889 5.88 -27.92 9.82
N GLU A 890 6.10 -26.95 8.95
CA GLU A 890 7.14 -26.98 7.91
C GLU A 890 8.47 -26.36 8.34
N ALA A 891 8.53 -25.71 9.51
CA ALA A 891 9.79 -25.36 10.14
C ALA A 891 10.41 -26.66 10.68
N GLY A 892 11.23 -27.35 9.88
CA GLY A 892 11.88 -28.60 10.27
C GLY A 892 12.60 -28.50 11.62
N PRO A 893 13.02 -29.63 12.19
CA PRO A 893 13.65 -29.66 13.50
C PRO A 893 14.87 -28.73 13.53
N ARG A 894 15.00 -27.93 14.61
CA ARG A 894 16.14 -27.05 14.92
C ARG A 894 17.38 -27.85 15.21
#